data_ac7ed8de9e11136db77a345778e564e0
#
_entry.id   ac7ed8de9e11136db77a345778e564e0
#
_cell.length_a   1.000
_cell.length_b   1.000
_cell.length_c   1.000
_cell.angle_alpha   90.00
_cell.angle_beta   90.00
_cell.angle_gamma   90.00
#
_symmetry.space_group_name_H-M   'P 1'
#
loop_
_entity.id
_entity.type
_entity.pdbx_description
1 polymer ?
#
loop_
_entity_poly.entity_id
_entity_poly.type
_entity_poly.pdbx_seq_one_letter_code
_entity_poly.pdbx_strand_id
1 'polypeptide(L)'
;MRRITLLMALCLPLLCFAQKERVATDKANYDPKLWTKRLYNLQWIPGTETYMYYKDGNIAIFDPKGEEVGGINIAKLSQTYELKSYPDIVYVDGSQVVVETPDHFYIYDYLIERPMFEIALPEKAENRAYNHAQRAVAYTMDNNLFLATEAEPRFPIAVSKNENIISGQAIHRNEFGIQEGIFWSPKGNYIAFYEKDVTHVGDYPLVDINTTPATLKNIKYPMAGTHNEIARVGVFDLKERKTSYLRIDNRDAHYLTNLAWSPDENQLLLAEVKRSQDHYDLNSYDRASGQKIQTLWQESNPKWVEPENAAIFLPNKPQEFIWMSEKDGFMNLYLCDASSAKSRQLTSFKWVVQEVLGFDAKGENVFIGGTGEDPRERHIYSVNIRKGTVKKLTTKEGAHDAYLSDNGRYFLDVHSALNTPYNVSLFDIQANTSKTLYEAENPLANYQLGKVELLTLKADDGTPLYAKMVKPSDFDPEKKYPVLVYVYGGPHDQLVINQWNGATYPWMLALAENEQYLVFTLDNRGSENRGFAFESVIHRNLATYAMKDQMTGVEYLKSLPYVDSNRLAIYGWSFGGFLTSSLMYRHPGTFTTAIAGGAVIDWKYYEAMYGERYMDTPEENPEGYQDNLVTRYIKNLQGNILYIHGYIDPIVLPQHMLAISQAAIDEGKVIHSFLYPNQEHNVRGAESIHLTKIIVDFLLKNNKAATND
;
A
#
# COMPACT_ATOMS: atom_id res chain seq x y z
N MET A 1 -55.50 -15.58 67.99
CA MET A 1 -55.46 -15.20 66.59
C MET A 1 -54.21 -14.33 66.35
N ARG A 2 -53.15 -14.95 65.90
CA ARG A 2 -51.91 -14.24 65.52
C ARG A 2 -51.91 -14.01 64.00
N ARG A 3 -51.91 -12.75 63.56
CA ARG A 3 -51.73 -12.37 62.14
C ARG A 3 -50.30 -12.46 61.77
N ILE A 4 -49.98 -13.34 60.79
CA ILE A 4 -48.70 -13.43 60.14
C ILE A 4 -48.72 -12.50 58.90
N THR A 5 -47.96 -11.43 58.97
CA THR A 5 -47.75 -10.53 57.81
C THR A 5 -46.62 -11.08 56.95
N LEU A 6 -46.93 -11.52 55.72
CA LEU A 6 -46.00 -12.02 54.74
C LEU A 6 -45.42 -10.80 54.04
N LEU A 7 -44.08 -10.53 54.24
CA LEU A 7 -43.32 -9.56 53.47
C LEU A 7 -42.85 -10.25 52.17
N MET A 8 -43.46 -9.89 51.05
CA MET A 8 -42.95 -10.24 49.74
C MET A 8 -41.77 -9.30 49.40
N ALA A 9 -40.55 -9.80 49.48
CA ALA A 9 -39.37 -9.12 48.96
C ALA A 9 -39.36 -9.24 47.43
N LEU A 10 -39.62 -8.14 46.72
CA LEU A 10 -39.40 -8.03 45.29
C LEU A 10 -37.89 -8.04 45.03
N CYS A 11 -37.34 -9.19 44.61
CA CYS A 11 -36.02 -9.25 43.98
C CYS A 11 -36.15 -8.72 42.55
N LEU A 12 -35.90 -7.43 42.35
CA LEU A 12 -35.57 -6.89 41.03
C LEU A 12 -34.17 -7.46 40.63
N PRO A 13 -34.05 -8.13 39.47
CA PRO A 13 -32.71 -8.48 38.98
C PRO A 13 -32.02 -7.16 38.64
N LEU A 14 -30.99 -6.81 39.41
CA LEU A 14 -29.98 -5.84 39.02
C LEU A 14 -29.31 -6.43 37.78
N LEU A 15 -29.74 -6.01 36.60
CA LEU A 15 -28.96 -6.16 35.37
C LEU A 15 -27.71 -5.29 35.56
N CYS A 16 -26.66 -5.88 36.14
CA CYS A 16 -25.30 -5.33 36.04
C CYS A 16 -24.92 -5.36 34.57
N PHE A 17 -25.22 -4.28 33.84
CA PHE A 17 -24.52 -4.03 32.60
C PHE A 17 -23.06 -3.82 32.97
N ALA A 18 -22.19 -4.77 32.59
CA ALA A 18 -20.76 -4.57 32.73
C ALA A 18 -20.38 -3.26 31.99
N GLN A 19 -19.88 -2.30 32.75
CA GLN A 19 -19.46 -1.03 32.16
C GLN A 19 -18.33 -1.33 31.17
N LYS A 20 -18.50 -0.91 29.91
CA LYS A 20 -17.48 -1.09 28.90
C LYS A 20 -16.20 -0.35 29.27
N GLU A 21 -15.05 -0.94 28.97
CA GLU A 21 -13.74 -0.36 29.23
C GLU A 21 -13.46 0.84 28.31
N ARG A 22 -12.72 1.82 28.80
CA ARG A 22 -12.18 2.93 28.01
C ARG A 22 -10.71 2.72 27.73
N VAL A 23 -10.28 3.07 26.53
CA VAL A 23 -8.87 2.98 26.11
C VAL A 23 -8.30 4.39 26.02
N ALA A 24 -7.07 4.59 26.51
CA ALA A 24 -6.38 5.87 26.36
C ALA A 24 -6.14 6.19 24.88
N THR A 25 -6.50 7.39 24.45
CA THR A 25 -6.49 7.81 23.04
C THR A 25 -5.14 7.62 22.38
N ASP A 26 -4.06 8.00 23.06
CA ASP A 26 -2.67 7.91 22.55
C ASP A 26 -2.15 6.46 22.43
N LYS A 27 -2.75 5.51 23.14
CA LYS A 27 -2.34 4.10 23.16
C LYS A 27 -3.23 3.18 22.33
N ALA A 28 -4.37 3.67 21.87
CA ALA A 28 -5.39 2.82 21.24
C ALA A 28 -4.88 2.05 19.99
N ASN A 29 -4.00 2.65 19.18
CA ASN A 29 -3.43 1.96 18.01
C ASN A 29 -2.54 0.76 18.37
N TYR A 30 -1.98 0.78 19.59
CA TYR A 30 -0.92 -0.16 20.03
C TYR A 30 -1.39 -1.12 21.11
N ASP A 31 -2.68 -1.08 21.47
CA ASP A 31 -3.26 -2.07 22.40
C ASP A 31 -3.66 -3.34 21.60
N PRO A 32 -2.93 -4.46 21.78
CA PRO A 32 -3.22 -5.71 21.06
C PRO A 32 -4.62 -6.24 21.30
N LYS A 33 -5.27 -5.84 22.39
CA LYS A 33 -6.64 -6.24 22.71
C LYS A 33 -7.67 -5.66 21.75
N LEU A 34 -7.35 -4.56 21.07
CA LEU A 34 -8.19 -3.91 20.06
C LEU A 34 -7.97 -4.46 18.65
N TRP A 35 -6.95 -5.32 18.47
CA TRP A 35 -6.63 -5.85 17.17
C TRP A 35 -7.52 -7.04 16.83
N THR A 36 -8.00 -7.05 15.61
CA THR A 36 -8.73 -8.19 15.06
C THR A 36 -7.81 -9.39 14.94
N LYS A 37 -8.19 -10.52 15.52
CA LYS A 37 -7.48 -11.78 15.34
C LYS A 37 -7.64 -12.25 13.91
N ARG A 38 -6.52 -12.57 13.25
CA ARG A 38 -6.46 -13.05 11.87
C ARG A 38 -5.84 -14.43 11.80
N LEU A 39 -6.10 -15.16 10.73
CA LEU A 39 -5.34 -16.37 10.40
C LEU A 39 -4.00 -15.95 9.80
N TYR A 40 -2.90 -16.35 10.43
CA TYR A 40 -1.55 -16.07 9.94
C TYR A 40 -1.08 -17.20 9.02
N ASN A 41 -0.27 -16.88 8.02
CA ASN A 41 0.22 -17.81 6.98
C ASN A 41 -0.92 -18.54 6.24
N LEU A 42 -2.05 -17.86 6.02
CA LEU A 42 -3.15 -18.40 5.23
C LEU A 42 -2.75 -18.41 3.75
N GLN A 43 -2.54 -19.59 3.18
CA GLN A 43 -2.14 -19.75 1.79
C GLN A 43 -2.46 -21.16 1.27
N TRP A 44 -2.52 -21.32 -0.04
CA TRP A 44 -2.52 -22.63 -0.69
C TRP A 44 -1.12 -23.25 -0.68
N ILE A 45 -1.06 -24.57 -0.65
CA ILE A 45 0.20 -25.29 -0.84
C ILE A 45 0.33 -25.58 -2.34
N PRO A 46 1.33 -25.00 -3.04
CA PRO A 46 1.50 -25.15 -4.48
C PRO A 46 1.53 -26.63 -4.94
N GLY A 47 0.89 -26.89 -6.08
CA GLY A 47 0.79 -28.22 -6.65
C GLY A 47 -0.17 -29.17 -5.92
N THR A 48 -0.93 -28.69 -4.94
CA THR A 48 -1.93 -29.47 -4.19
C THR A 48 -3.30 -28.79 -4.19
N GLU A 49 -4.31 -29.47 -3.65
CA GLU A 49 -5.61 -28.84 -3.32
C GLU A 49 -5.73 -28.55 -1.82
N THR A 50 -4.63 -28.46 -1.08
CA THR A 50 -4.64 -28.18 0.35
C THR A 50 -4.24 -26.74 0.65
N TYR A 51 -4.77 -26.19 1.74
CA TYR A 51 -4.37 -24.88 2.24
C TYR A 51 -3.88 -25.00 3.68
N MET A 52 -3.14 -23.99 4.13
CA MET A 52 -2.59 -23.99 5.47
C MET A 52 -2.76 -22.64 6.16
N TYR A 53 -2.71 -22.68 7.48
CA TYR A 53 -2.57 -21.47 8.32
C TYR A 53 -2.03 -21.84 9.71
N TYR A 54 -1.54 -20.83 10.42
CA TYR A 54 -1.06 -21.00 11.80
C TYR A 54 -2.21 -21.26 12.77
N LYS A 55 -2.12 -22.37 13.53
CA LYS A 55 -3.10 -22.81 14.51
C LYS A 55 -2.41 -23.44 15.71
N ASP A 56 -2.73 -22.98 16.92
CA ASP A 56 -2.30 -23.57 18.19
C ASP A 56 -0.77 -23.86 18.30
N GLY A 57 0.06 -22.93 17.80
CA GLY A 57 1.52 -23.06 17.89
C GLY A 57 2.17 -23.81 16.72
N ASN A 58 1.39 -24.33 15.77
CA ASN A 58 1.86 -25.06 14.59
C ASN A 58 1.22 -24.48 13.32
N ILE A 59 1.68 -24.92 12.16
CA ILE A 59 0.96 -24.71 10.90
C ILE A 59 0.11 -25.96 10.67
N ALA A 60 -1.19 -25.80 10.60
CA ALA A 60 -2.13 -26.85 10.26
C ALA A 60 -2.46 -26.83 8.76
N ILE A 61 -2.56 -28.01 8.14
CA ILE A 61 -2.85 -28.20 6.72
C ILE A 61 -4.24 -28.80 6.58
N PHE A 62 -5.06 -28.23 5.72
CA PHE A 62 -6.46 -28.59 5.54
C PHE A 62 -6.77 -28.97 4.09
N ASP A 63 -7.70 -29.90 3.91
CA ASP A 63 -8.29 -30.22 2.63
C ASP A 63 -9.43 -29.23 2.25
N PRO A 64 -9.99 -29.26 1.02
CA PRO A 64 -11.10 -28.40 0.64
C PRO A 64 -12.41 -28.66 1.37
N LYS A 65 -12.53 -29.74 2.15
CA LYS A 65 -13.66 -29.95 3.05
C LYS A 65 -13.47 -29.25 4.39
N GLY A 66 -12.26 -28.71 4.64
CA GLY A 66 -11.84 -28.09 5.90
C GLY A 66 -11.55 -29.14 6.98
N GLU A 67 -11.16 -30.34 6.57
CA GLU A 67 -10.63 -31.37 7.47
C GLU A 67 -9.11 -31.20 7.57
N GLU A 68 -8.59 -31.25 8.81
CA GLU A 68 -7.14 -31.17 9.04
C GLU A 68 -6.50 -32.48 8.61
N VAL A 69 -5.61 -32.40 7.62
CA VAL A 69 -4.98 -33.58 6.99
C VAL A 69 -3.48 -33.69 7.28
N GLY A 70 -2.89 -32.70 7.93
CA GLY A 70 -1.48 -32.67 8.29
C GLY A 70 -1.06 -31.35 8.95
N GLY A 71 0.26 -31.18 9.12
CA GLY A 71 0.78 -29.95 9.70
C GLY A 71 2.30 -29.91 9.71
N ILE A 72 2.84 -28.71 9.99
CA ILE A 72 4.28 -28.47 10.18
C ILE A 72 4.51 -28.17 11.65
N ASN A 73 5.30 -29.01 12.31
CA ASN A 73 5.66 -28.85 13.71
C ASN A 73 6.70 -27.74 13.88
N ILE A 74 6.21 -26.55 14.20
CA ILE A 74 7.04 -25.35 14.33
C ILE A 74 8.03 -25.45 15.50
N ALA A 75 7.64 -26.09 16.61
CA ALA A 75 8.53 -26.25 17.75
C ALA A 75 9.75 -27.12 17.38
N LYS A 76 9.54 -28.23 16.67
CA LYS A 76 10.61 -29.09 16.21
C LYS A 76 11.48 -28.43 15.14
N LEU A 77 10.88 -27.73 14.20
CA LEU A 77 11.58 -26.96 13.18
C LEU A 77 12.46 -25.87 13.82
N SER A 78 11.92 -25.10 14.76
CA SER A 78 12.67 -24.08 15.50
C SER A 78 13.81 -24.68 16.33
N GLN A 79 13.58 -25.83 16.96
CA GLN A 79 14.63 -26.54 17.70
C GLN A 79 15.74 -27.03 16.77
N THR A 80 15.38 -27.56 15.59
CA THR A 80 16.33 -28.10 14.61
C THR A 80 17.33 -27.04 14.12
N TYR A 81 16.84 -25.80 13.91
CA TYR A 81 17.65 -24.68 13.39
C TYR A 81 17.96 -23.61 14.44
N GLU A 82 17.72 -23.89 15.74
CA GLU A 82 17.97 -22.97 16.86
C GLU A 82 17.34 -21.57 16.66
N LEU A 83 16.14 -21.51 16.05
CA LEU A 83 15.47 -20.25 15.74
C LEU A 83 15.03 -19.55 17.02
N LYS A 84 15.34 -18.26 17.15
CA LYS A 84 15.00 -17.42 18.31
C LYS A 84 13.61 -16.76 18.23
N SER A 85 13.02 -16.76 17.05
CA SER A 85 11.71 -16.20 16.73
C SER A 85 10.88 -17.20 15.94
N TYR A 86 9.62 -16.87 15.71
CA TYR A 86 8.78 -17.61 14.79
C TYR A 86 9.44 -17.65 13.39
N PRO A 87 9.50 -18.83 12.72
CA PRO A 87 10.15 -18.96 11.42
C PRO A 87 9.45 -18.14 10.33
N ASP A 88 10.23 -17.44 9.54
CA ASP A 88 9.75 -16.80 8.31
C ASP A 88 9.75 -17.84 7.19
N ILE A 89 8.55 -18.28 6.77
CA ILE A 89 8.35 -19.33 5.77
C ILE A 89 8.12 -18.66 4.42
N VAL A 90 9.11 -18.76 3.56
CA VAL A 90 9.12 -18.12 2.24
C VAL A 90 8.69 -19.04 1.10
N TYR A 91 8.62 -20.37 1.36
CA TYR A 91 8.15 -21.33 0.37
C TYR A 91 7.64 -22.61 1.07
N VAL A 92 6.59 -23.20 0.51
CA VAL A 92 6.07 -24.51 0.94
C VAL A 92 5.64 -25.30 -0.30
N ASP A 93 5.87 -26.60 -0.30
CA ASP A 93 5.26 -27.52 -1.25
C ASP A 93 4.61 -28.72 -0.53
N GLY A 94 4.32 -29.81 -1.25
CA GLY A 94 3.69 -31.01 -0.68
C GLY A 94 4.51 -31.75 0.39
N SER A 95 5.80 -31.43 0.58
CA SER A 95 6.69 -32.11 1.54
C SER A 95 7.71 -31.18 2.20
N GLN A 96 8.07 -30.07 1.58
CA GLN A 96 9.16 -29.22 2.03
C GLN A 96 8.68 -27.83 2.43
N VAL A 97 9.34 -27.28 3.43
CA VAL A 97 9.22 -25.88 3.84
C VAL A 97 10.59 -25.24 3.80
N VAL A 98 10.62 -23.99 3.32
CA VAL A 98 11.82 -23.17 3.29
C VAL A 98 11.68 -22.04 4.29
N VAL A 99 12.61 -21.98 5.23
CA VAL A 99 12.68 -20.96 6.28
C VAL A 99 13.80 -20.00 5.98
N GLU A 100 13.48 -18.71 5.95
CA GLU A 100 14.46 -17.65 5.83
C GLU A 100 14.89 -17.15 7.21
N THR A 101 16.20 -16.92 7.34
CA THR A 101 16.83 -16.24 8.48
C THR A 101 17.77 -15.16 7.96
N PRO A 102 18.31 -14.28 8.81
CA PRO A 102 19.25 -13.25 8.36
C PRO A 102 20.47 -13.77 7.60
N ASP A 103 20.91 -15.00 7.87
CA ASP A 103 22.17 -15.60 7.37
C ASP A 103 22.00 -16.94 6.65
N HIS A 104 20.78 -17.51 6.61
CA HIS A 104 20.53 -18.81 5.96
C HIS A 104 19.14 -18.92 5.35
N PHE A 105 19.03 -19.77 4.32
CA PHE A 105 17.79 -20.42 3.90
C PHE A 105 17.88 -21.90 4.28
N TYR A 106 16.96 -22.36 5.12
CA TYR A 106 16.88 -23.73 5.57
C TYR A 106 15.74 -24.44 4.87
N ILE A 107 16.04 -25.59 4.26
CA ILE A 107 15.05 -26.43 3.60
C ILE A 107 14.80 -27.68 4.47
N TYR A 108 13.57 -27.86 4.87
CA TYR A 108 13.14 -28.87 5.82
C TYR A 108 12.01 -29.70 5.25
N ASP A 109 12.15 -31.02 5.26
CA ASP A 109 11.06 -31.92 4.92
C ASP A 109 10.20 -32.16 6.16
N TYR A 110 8.99 -31.60 6.14
CA TYR A 110 8.10 -31.64 7.30
C TYR A 110 7.31 -32.93 7.43
N LEU A 111 7.24 -33.78 6.38
CA LEU A 111 6.58 -35.08 6.45
C LEU A 111 7.45 -36.12 7.19
N ILE A 112 8.76 -36.09 6.99
CA ILE A 112 9.72 -36.96 7.67
C ILE A 112 10.48 -36.24 8.79
N GLU A 113 10.18 -34.94 9.00
CA GLU A 113 10.73 -34.06 10.03
C GLU A 113 12.27 -34.05 10.04
N ARG A 114 12.89 -33.79 8.86
CA ARG A 114 14.35 -33.74 8.69
C ARG A 114 14.84 -32.52 7.93
N PRO A 115 16.01 -31.97 8.35
CA PRO A 115 16.74 -31.02 7.52
C PRO A 115 17.16 -31.66 6.21
N MET A 116 17.03 -30.95 5.10
CA MET A 116 17.40 -31.41 3.76
C MET A 116 18.71 -30.82 3.31
N PHE A 117 18.77 -29.49 3.21
CA PHE A 117 19.95 -28.72 2.88
C PHE A 117 19.79 -27.28 3.39
N GLU A 118 20.89 -26.52 3.36
CA GLU A 118 20.90 -25.11 3.75
C GLU A 118 21.69 -24.30 2.75
N ILE A 119 21.35 -23.01 2.63
CA ILE A 119 22.07 -22.05 1.81
C ILE A 119 22.52 -20.93 2.74
N ALA A 120 23.81 -20.81 2.96
CA ALA A 120 24.39 -19.73 3.74
C ALA A 120 24.43 -18.42 2.94
N LEU A 121 24.12 -17.32 3.60
CA LEU A 121 24.20 -15.97 3.05
C LEU A 121 25.18 -15.11 3.85
N PRO A 122 25.87 -14.15 3.20
CA PRO A 122 26.61 -13.12 3.91
C PRO A 122 25.69 -12.25 4.79
N GLU A 123 26.21 -11.78 5.92
CA GLU A 123 25.47 -10.93 6.89
C GLU A 123 24.79 -9.70 6.26
N LYS A 124 25.38 -9.13 5.19
CA LYS A 124 24.85 -7.96 4.48
C LYS A 124 24.03 -8.30 3.23
N ALA A 125 23.56 -9.54 3.10
CA ALA A 125 22.73 -9.92 1.96
C ALA A 125 21.35 -9.27 2.08
N GLU A 126 20.93 -8.56 1.04
CA GLU A 126 19.65 -7.87 0.91
C GLU A 126 18.93 -8.29 -0.39
N ASN A 127 17.68 -7.87 -0.59
CA ASN A 127 16.88 -8.15 -1.81
C ASN A 127 16.98 -9.61 -2.26
N ARG A 128 16.63 -10.52 -1.37
CA ARG A 128 16.80 -11.97 -1.52
C ARG A 128 15.68 -12.58 -2.34
N ALA A 129 16.00 -13.29 -3.40
CA ALA A 129 15.07 -14.00 -4.28
C ALA A 129 15.42 -15.49 -4.33
N TYR A 130 14.64 -16.31 -3.62
CA TYR A 130 14.82 -17.75 -3.58
C TYR A 130 14.18 -18.43 -4.79
N ASN A 131 14.84 -19.44 -5.33
CA ASN A 131 14.29 -20.34 -6.35
C ASN A 131 14.42 -21.79 -5.91
N HIS A 132 13.28 -22.47 -5.72
CA HIS A 132 13.23 -23.82 -5.22
C HIS A 132 13.78 -24.86 -6.24
N ALA A 133 13.46 -24.71 -7.53
CA ALA A 133 13.91 -25.63 -8.57
C ALA A 133 15.43 -25.66 -8.71
N GLN A 134 16.08 -24.51 -8.49
CA GLN A 134 17.55 -24.38 -8.57
C GLN A 134 18.23 -24.53 -7.21
N ARG A 135 17.48 -24.56 -6.11
CA ARG A 135 18.02 -24.54 -4.74
C ARG A 135 19.04 -23.43 -4.58
N ALA A 136 18.64 -22.21 -4.95
CA ALA A 136 19.54 -21.07 -5.03
C ALA A 136 18.82 -19.78 -4.58
N VAL A 137 19.60 -18.82 -4.08
CA VAL A 137 19.15 -17.48 -3.72
C VAL A 137 19.94 -16.47 -4.49
N ALA A 138 19.29 -15.64 -5.30
CA ALA A 138 19.88 -14.42 -5.82
C ALA A 138 19.72 -13.31 -4.77
N TYR A 139 20.76 -12.52 -4.52
CA TYR A 139 20.74 -11.49 -3.50
C TYR A 139 21.67 -10.32 -3.83
N THR A 140 21.41 -9.17 -3.25
CA THR A 140 22.28 -8.00 -3.39
C THR A 140 23.18 -7.82 -2.17
N MET A 141 24.35 -7.25 -2.38
CA MET A 141 25.28 -6.81 -1.34
C MET A 141 26.18 -5.71 -1.88
N ASP A 142 26.30 -4.60 -1.14
CA ASP A 142 27.13 -3.45 -1.52
C ASP A 142 26.86 -3.00 -2.99
N ASN A 143 25.57 -2.83 -3.36
CA ASN A 143 25.09 -2.45 -4.71
C ASN A 143 25.33 -3.49 -5.83
N ASN A 144 25.82 -4.67 -5.53
CA ASN A 144 26.13 -5.72 -6.50
C ASN A 144 25.21 -6.92 -6.35
N LEU A 145 25.02 -7.70 -7.41
CA LEU A 145 24.16 -8.87 -7.46
C LEU A 145 24.99 -10.17 -7.45
N PHE A 146 24.60 -11.10 -6.58
CA PHE A 146 25.22 -12.39 -6.37
C PHE A 146 24.21 -13.54 -6.40
N LEU A 147 24.71 -14.76 -6.57
CA LEU A 147 23.98 -16.02 -6.41
C LEU A 147 24.61 -16.83 -5.27
N ALA A 148 23.77 -17.37 -4.39
CA ALA A 148 24.15 -18.33 -3.38
C ALA A 148 23.52 -19.70 -3.68
N THR A 149 24.30 -20.76 -3.50
CA THR A 149 23.88 -22.16 -3.48
C THR A 149 24.51 -22.83 -2.27
N GLU A 150 24.10 -24.07 -1.93
CA GLU A 150 24.72 -24.86 -0.87
C GLU A 150 26.26 -24.96 -1.03
N ALA A 151 26.73 -25.14 -2.28
CA ALA A 151 28.15 -25.30 -2.57
C ALA A 151 28.94 -23.99 -2.71
N GLU A 152 28.27 -22.91 -3.09
CA GLU A 152 28.90 -21.63 -3.41
C GLU A 152 28.04 -20.47 -2.91
N PRO A 153 28.31 -19.93 -1.70
CA PRO A 153 27.44 -18.91 -1.10
C PRO A 153 27.59 -17.51 -1.74
N ARG A 154 28.56 -17.32 -2.64
CA ARG A 154 28.82 -15.99 -3.24
C ARG A 154 29.37 -16.08 -4.66
N PHE A 155 28.52 -16.36 -5.62
CA PHE A 155 28.86 -16.27 -7.04
C PHE A 155 28.47 -14.91 -7.63
N PRO A 156 29.34 -14.16 -8.32
CA PRO A 156 29.02 -12.85 -8.88
C PRO A 156 28.13 -12.99 -10.14
N ILE A 157 26.99 -12.31 -10.16
CA ILE A 157 26.10 -12.16 -11.32
C ILE A 157 26.40 -10.82 -12.03
N ALA A 158 26.36 -9.72 -11.26
CA ALA A 158 26.67 -8.38 -11.76
C ALA A 158 27.43 -7.60 -10.68
N VAL A 159 28.69 -7.30 -10.96
CA VAL A 159 29.58 -6.61 -10.00
C VAL A 159 30.27 -5.45 -10.69
N SER A 160 30.16 -4.27 -10.09
CA SER A 160 30.80 -3.04 -10.55
C SER A 160 31.77 -2.51 -9.49
N LYS A 161 32.86 -1.90 -9.92
CA LYS A 161 33.75 -1.12 -9.05
C LYS A 161 33.26 0.32 -8.85
N ASN A 162 32.33 0.76 -9.70
CA ASN A 162 31.65 2.06 -9.55
C ASN A 162 30.45 1.88 -8.64
N GLU A 163 30.50 2.49 -7.47
CA GLU A 163 29.43 2.44 -6.46
C GLU A 163 28.10 3.06 -6.93
N ASN A 164 28.13 3.88 -7.98
CA ASN A 164 26.95 4.46 -8.60
C ASN A 164 26.23 3.51 -9.57
N ILE A 165 26.76 2.31 -9.82
CA ILE A 165 26.10 1.25 -10.58
C ILE A 165 25.49 0.27 -9.57
N ILE A 166 24.18 0.19 -9.56
CA ILE A 166 23.40 -0.58 -8.58
C ILE A 166 22.64 -1.68 -9.31
N SER A 167 22.88 -2.94 -8.96
CA SER A 167 22.31 -4.12 -9.62
C SER A 167 21.42 -4.91 -8.68
N GLY A 168 20.28 -5.42 -9.19
CA GLY A 168 19.36 -6.31 -8.45
C GLY A 168 18.46 -5.61 -7.41
N GLN A 169 18.40 -4.29 -7.43
CA GLN A 169 17.49 -3.53 -6.58
C GLN A 169 16.35 -2.94 -7.41
N ALA A 170 15.25 -2.60 -6.75
CA ALA A 170 14.17 -1.84 -7.36
C ALA A 170 14.69 -0.50 -7.93
N ILE A 171 14.13 -0.11 -9.06
CA ILE A 171 14.47 1.13 -9.76
C ILE A 171 13.34 2.15 -9.65
N HIS A 172 13.56 3.36 -10.14
CA HIS A 172 12.57 4.43 -10.26
C HIS A 172 11.81 4.68 -8.95
N ARG A 173 12.50 4.52 -7.79
CA ARG A 173 11.97 4.74 -6.44
C ARG A 173 10.67 3.98 -6.15
N ASN A 174 10.54 2.78 -6.71
CA ASN A 174 9.37 1.91 -6.59
C ASN A 174 8.10 2.41 -7.30
N GLU A 175 8.21 3.43 -8.15
CA GLU A 175 7.10 3.86 -8.99
C GLU A 175 6.74 2.81 -10.06
N PHE A 176 5.59 2.95 -10.71
CA PHE A 176 5.08 2.04 -11.75
C PHE A 176 4.90 0.58 -11.27
N GLY A 177 4.53 0.38 -10.01
CA GLY A 177 4.33 -0.95 -9.43
C GLY A 177 5.62 -1.76 -9.21
N ILE A 178 6.81 -1.14 -9.31
CA ILE A 178 8.08 -1.82 -9.12
C ILE A 178 8.31 -2.10 -7.63
N GLN A 179 8.36 -3.39 -7.25
CA GLN A 179 8.65 -3.81 -5.88
C GLN A 179 10.00 -4.53 -5.77
N GLU A 180 10.49 -5.10 -6.87
CA GLU A 180 11.63 -6.00 -6.92
C GLU A 180 12.65 -5.56 -7.98
N GLY A 181 13.88 -6.06 -7.85
CA GLY A 181 14.94 -5.86 -8.82
C GLY A 181 15.49 -7.15 -9.39
N ILE A 182 15.00 -8.33 -8.94
CA ILE A 182 15.49 -9.66 -9.31
C ILE A 182 14.30 -10.52 -9.76
N PHE A 183 14.37 -11.10 -10.95
CA PHE A 183 13.27 -11.83 -11.58
C PHE A 183 13.73 -13.19 -12.10
N TRP A 184 13.45 -14.26 -11.37
CA TRP A 184 13.71 -15.61 -11.85
C TRP A 184 12.82 -15.94 -13.06
N SER A 185 13.39 -16.62 -14.04
CA SER A 185 12.60 -17.14 -15.15
C SER A 185 11.71 -18.31 -14.70
N PRO A 186 10.60 -18.61 -15.40
CA PRO A 186 9.60 -19.59 -14.95
C PRO A 186 10.12 -21.00 -14.66
N LYS A 187 11.19 -21.43 -15.35
CA LYS A 187 11.84 -22.72 -15.13
C LYS A 187 13.12 -22.60 -14.28
N GLY A 188 13.47 -21.39 -13.87
CA GLY A 188 14.64 -21.10 -13.05
C GLY A 188 15.98 -21.13 -13.82
N ASN A 189 16.00 -21.20 -15.16
CA ASN A 189 17.23 -21.28 -15.94
C ASN A 189 17.96 -19.95 -16.04
N TYR A 190 17.27 -18.83 -15.83
CA TYR A 190 17.78 -17.47 -15.99
C TYR A 190 17.32 -16.58 -14.85
N ILE A 191 18.08 -15.48 -14.63
CA ILE A 191 17.70 -14.39 -13.76
C ILE A 191 17.73 -13.11 -14.57
N ALA A 192 16.57 -12.44 -14.75
CA ALA A 192 16.56 -11.06 -15.18
C ALA A 192 16.69 -10.15 -13.97
N PHE A 193 17.30 -9.00 -14.14
CA PHE A 193 17.47 -8.04 -13.05
C PHE A 193 17.56 -6.61 -13.58
N TYR A 194 17.09 -5.69 -12.76
CA TYR A 194 17.33 -4.28 -12.99
C TYR A 194 18.76 -3.89 -12.56
N GLU A 195 19.35 -3.01 -13.34
CA GLU A 195 20.58 -2.30 -13.00
C GLU A 195 20.39 -0.82 -13.31
N LYS A 196 20.80 0.06 -12.40
CA LYS A 196 20.69 1.51 -12.56
C LYS A 196 22.04 2.21 -12.39
N ASP A 197 22.25 3.22 -13.22
CA ASP A 197 23.36 4.18 -13.10
C ASP A 197 22.83 5.47 -12.48
N VAL A 198 23.30 5.78 -11.26
CA VAL A 198 22.91 6.97 -10.49
C VAL A 198 24.02 8.04 -10.47
N THR A 199 25.01 7.93 -11.37
CA THR A 199 26.19 8.83 -11.40
C THR A 199 25.79 10.30 -11.46
N HIS A 200 24.76 10.63 -12.24
CA HIS A 200 24.31 12.01 -12.46
C HIS A 200 23.16 12.43 -11.54
N VAL A 201 22.65 11.52 -10.72
CA VAL A 201 21.58 11.84 -9.73
C VAL A 201 22.20 12.64 -8.60
N GLY A 202 21.54 13.72 -8.22
CA GLY A 202 21.96 14.59 -7.12
C GLY A 202 22.07 13.85 -5.78
N ASP A 203 23.09 14.17 -5.01
CA ASP A 203 23.22 13.72 -3.63
C ASP A 203 22.44 14.63 -2.70
N TYR A 204 21.63 14.04 -1.83
CA TYR A 204 20.99 14.75 -0.73
C TYR A 204 21.61 14.32 0.61
N PRO A 205 22.12 15.28 1.44
CA PRO A 205 22.78 14.97 2.70
C PRO A 205 21.76 14.72 3.81
N LEU A 206 21.70 13.51 4.34
CA LEU A 206 21.08 13.19 5.62
C LEU A 206 22.15 13.20 6.72
N VAL A 207 21.80 13.69 7.90
CA VAL A 207 22.78 13.78 9.02
C VAL A 207 22.51 12.63 9.99
N ASP A 208 23.49 11.76 10.16
CA ASP A 208 23.49 10.75 11.22
C ASP A 208 24.02 11.38 12.52
N ILE A 209 23.11 11.62 13.45
CA ILE A 209 23.41 12.20 14.75
C ILE A 209 23.89 11.19 15.81
N ASN A 210 23.89 9.89 15.48
CA ASN A 210 24.29 8.83 16.41
C ASN A 210 25.82 8.64 16.47
N THR A 211 26.56 9.34 15.62
CA THR A 211 28.02 9.35 15.61
C THR A 211 28.57 10.61 16.31
N THR A 212 29.84 10.57 16.73
CA THR A 212 30.54 11.71 17.39
C THR A 212 31.88 11.96 16.71
N PRO A 213 32.04 13.07 15.96
CA PRO A 213 31.01 14.03 15.55
C PRO A 213 29.97 13.40 14.65
N ALA A 214 28.81 14.08 14.44
CA ALA A 214 27.79 13.65 13.51
C ALA A 214 28.36 13.53 12.08
N THR A 215 27.88 12.54 11.33
CA THR A 215 28.36 12.25 9.97
C THR A 215 27.25 12.44 8.94
N LEU A 216 27.64 12.60 7.66
CA LEU A 216 26.70 12.66 6.55
C LEU A 216 26.47 11.26 5.96
N LYS A 217 25.20 10.94 5.75
CA LYS A 217 24.75 9.80 4.95
C LYS A 217 24.05 10.37 3.71
N ASN A 218 24.79 10.49 2.60
CA ASN A 218 24.20 10.96 1.35
C ASN A 218 23.30 9.90 0.75
N ILE A 219 22.15 10.33 0.22
CA ILE A 219 21.25 9.51 -0.58
C ILE A 219 21.15 10.10 -1.98
N LYS A 220 21.01 9.27 -3.00
CA LYS A 220 20.68 9.70 -4.36
C LYS A 220 19.21 10.09 -4.42
N TYR A 221 18.93 11.35 -4.77
CA TYR A 221 17.57 11.85 -4.82
C TYR A 221 17.34 12.69 -6.08
N PRO A 222 16.61 12.17 -7.09
CA PRO A 222 16.31 12.88 -8.31
C PRO A 222 15.13 13.83 -8.08
N MET A 223 15.40 15.09 -7.80
CA MET A 223 14.34 16.10 -7.66
C MET A 223 13.69 16.42 -9.01
N ALA A 224 12.45 16.88 -9.00
CA ALA A 224 11.72 17.29 -10.19
C ALA A 224 12.53 18.28 -11.04
N GLY A 225 12.66 18.03 -12.34
CA GLY A 225 13.45 18.81 -13.29
C GLY A 225 14.95 18.51 -13.28
N THR A 226 15.45 17.60 -12.42
CA THR A 226 16.87 17.24 -12.38
C THR A 226 17.18 15.92 -13.12
N HIS A 227 18.43 15.48 -13.10
CA HIS A 227 18.81 14.20 -13.70
C HIS A 227 18.25 13.02 -12.92
N ASN A 228 17.68 12.07 -13.65
CA ASN A 228 17.20 10.78 -13.13
C ASN A 228 18.28 9.70 -13.28
N GLU A 229 18.03 8.56 -12.67
CA GLU A 229 18.78 7.33 -12.87
C GLU A 229 18.59 6.79 -14.30
N ILE A 230 19.59 6.12 -14.84
CA ILE A 230 19.53 5.46 -16.14
C ILE A 230 19.47 3.95 -15.90
N ALA A 231 18.31 3.36 -16.17
CA ALA A 231 18.08 1.93 -15.96
C ALA A 231 18.47 1.09 -17.17
N ARG A 232 18.80 -0.18 -16.92
CA ARG A 232 18.92 -1.24 -17.92
C ARG A 232 18.50 -2.59 -17.33
N VAL A 233 18.26 -3.58 -18.20
CA VAL A 233 17.90 -4.94 -17.81
C VAL A 233 19.05 -5.88 -18.16
N GLY A 234 19.57 -6.56 -17.14
CA GLY A 234 20.53 -7.64 -17.27
C GLY A 234 19.82 -9.01 -17.26
N VAL A 235 20.43 -9.99 -17.92
CA VAL A 235 19.99 -11.40 -17.92
C VAL A 235 21.19 -12.28 -17.64
N PHE A 236 21.12 -13.04 -16.57
CA PHE A 236 22.13 -14.04 -16.19
C PHE A 236 21.67 -15.42 -16.60
N ASP A 237 22.52 -16.15 -17.34
CA ASP A 237 22.35 -17.55 -17.71
C ASP A 237 23.07 -18.43 -16.68
N LEU A 238 22.28 -19.25 -15.94
CA LEU A 238 22.84 -20.09 -14.88
C LEU A 238 23.78 -21.18 -15.42
N LYS A 239 23.47 -21.72 -16.58
CA LYS A 239 24.28 -22.79 -17.20
C LYS A 239 25.59 -22.26 -17.74
N GLU A 240 25.53 -21.16 -18.49
CA GLU A 240 26.72 -20.55 -19.09
C GLU A 240 27.47 -19.67 -18.08
N ARG A 241 26.87 -19.39 -16.92
CA ARG A 241 27.41 -18.49 -15.87
C ARG A 241 27.82 -17.13 -16.42
N LYS A 242 26.99 -16.55 -17.27
CA LYS A 242 27.28 -15.32 -18.00
C LYS A 242 26.10 -14.36 -17.97
N THR A 243 26.43 -13.08 -17.76
CA THR A 243 25.46 -11.97 -17.85
C THR A 243 25.51 -11.31 -19.21
N SER A 244 24.34 -11.01 -19.77
CA SER A 244 24.14 -10.19 -20.97
C SER A 244 23.11 -9.10 -20.64
N TYR A 245 22.95 -8.10 -21.54
CA TYR A 245 22.01 -7.00 -21.32
C TYR A 245 21.09 -6.81 -22.52
N LEU A 246 19.84 -6.42 -22.25
CA LEU A 246 18.91 -6.00 -23.29
C LEU A 246 19.44 -4.73 -23.99
N ARG A 247 19.22 -4.64 -25.28
CA ARG A 247 19.62 -3.49 -26.11
C ARG A 247 18.45 -2.53 -26.22
N ILE A 248 18.30 -1.67 -25.24
CA ILE A 248 17.25 -0.68 -25.13
C ILE A 248 17.80 0.66 -25.63
N ASP A 249 17.10 1.25 -26.62
CA ASP A 249 17.46 2.56 -27.15
C ASP A 249 16.97 3.69 -26.23
N ASN A 250 17.69 4.84 -26.24
CA ASN A 250 17.30 6.06 -25.52
C ASN A 250 16.94 5.85 -24.03
N ARG A 251 17.68 5.00 -23.32
CA ARG A 251 17.43 4.64 -21.91
C ARG A 251 17.39 5.84 -20.97
N ASP A 252 18.12 6.89 -21.27
CA ASP A 252 18.18 8.15 -20.53
C ASP A 252 16.88 8.98 -20.64
N ALA A 253 16.03 8.67 -21.61
CA ALA A 253 14.76 9.32 -21.85
C ALA A 253 13.54 8.46 -21.41
N HIS A 254 13.76 7.25 -20.83
CA HIS A 254 12.69 6.32 -20.49
C HIS A 254 12.86 5.74 -19.10
N TYR A 255 11.70 5.49 -18.44
CA TYR A 255 11.59 4.59 -17.31
C TYR A 255 11.31 3.18 -17.81
N LEU A 256 11.88 2.18 -17.15
CA LEU A 256 11.74 0.75 -17.49
C LEU A 256 10.91 0.07 -16.42
N THR A 257 9.80 -0.57 -16.79
CA THR A 257 8.91 -1.20 -15.80
C THR A 257 8.22 -2.44 -16.34
N ASN A 258 7.46 -3.13 -15.49
CA ASN A 258 6.59 -4.29 -15.82
C ASN A 258 7.33 -5.43 -16.52
N LEU A 259 8.55 -5.74 -16.05
CA LEU A 259 9.34 -6.84 -16.59
C LEU A 259 8.61 -8.17 -16.41
N ALA A 260 8.42 -8.91 -17.51
CA ALA A 260 7.80 -10.22 -17.51
C ALA A 260 8.57 -11.20 -18.39
N TRP A 261 8.71 -12.45 -17.92
CA TRP A 261 9.22 -13.56 -18.71
C TRP A 261 8.13 -14.20 -19.54
N SER A 262 8.44 -14.58 -20.81
CA SER A 262 7.61 -15.54 -21.52
C SER A 262 7.71 -16.94 -20.89
N PRO A 263 6.65 -17.78 -20.92
CA PRO A 263 6.66 -19.12 -20.31
C PRO A 263 7.73 -20.06 -20.85
N ASP A 264 8.19 -19.84 -22.09
CA ASP A 264 9.25 -20.62 -22.71
C ASP A 264 10.67 -20.10 -22.38
N GLU A 265 10.78 -18.95 -21.68
CA GLU A 265 12.01 -18.28 -21.26
C GLU A 265 12.83 -17.68 -22.44
N ASN A 266 12.23 -17.55 -23.62
CA ASN A 266 12.92 -17.02 -24.81
C ASN A 266 12.78 -15.51 -24.95
N GLN A 267 11.78 -14.91 -24.31
CA GLN A 267 11.50 -13.48 -24.42
C GLN A 267 11.31 -12.85 -23.06
N LEU A 268 11.62 -11.55 -23.00
CA LEU A 268 11.25 -10.66 -21.92
C LEU A 268 10.33 -9.57 -22.47
N LEU A 269 9.28 -9.27 -21.74
CA LEU A 269 8.40 -8.13 -22.00
C LEU A 269 8.78 -7.02 -21.05
N LEU A 270 8.80 -5.78 -21.53
CA LEU A 270 9.21 -4.60 -20.77
C LEU A 270 8.41 -3.40 -21.23
N ALA A 271 7.82 -2.65 -20.33
CA ALA A 271 7.23 -1.36 -20.63
C ALA A 271 8.32 -0.26 -20.55
N GLU A 272 8.39 0.56 -21.58
CA GLU A 272 9.28 1.69 -21.71
C GLU A 272 8.46 2.97 -21.68
N VAL A 273 8.42 3.63 -20.52
CA VAL A 273 7.63 4.84 -20.29
C VAL A 273 8.52 6.05 -20.55
N LYS A 274 8.06 6.99 -21.37
CA LYS A 274 8.79 8.26 -21.57
C LYS A 274 8.92 9.02 -20.26
N ARG A 275 9.95 9.83 -20.11
CA ARG A 275 10.12 10.69 -18.92
C ARG A 275 8.95 11.64 -18.71
N SER A 276 8.32 12.14 -19.77
CA SER A 276 7.07 12.93 -19.71
C SER A 276 5.87 12.16 -19.18
N GLN A 277 5.98 10.83 -19.10
CA GLN A 277 4.96 9.90 -18.61
C GLN A 277 3.60 10.01 -19.35
N ASP A 278 3.59 10.60 -20.53
CA ASP A 278 2.41 10.74 -21.40
C ASP A 278 2.29 9.62 -22.45
N HIS A 279 3.28 8.72 -22.49
CA HIS A 279 3.34 7.61 -23.46
C HIS A 279 4.22 6.47 -22.95
N TYR A 280 3.81 5.23 -23.24
CA TYR A 280 4.68 4.05 -23.12
C TYR A 280 4.46 3.06 -24.24
N ASP A 281 5.54 2.27 -24.49
CA ASP A 281 5.55 1.09 -25.36
C ASP A 281 5.78 -0.15 -24.50
N LEU A 282 4.94 -1.18 -24.63
CA LEU A 282 5.26 -2.53 -24.15
C LEU A 282 6.01 -3.26 -25.26
N ASN A 283 7.28 -3.53 -25.05
CA ASN A 283 8.17 -4.14 -26.01
C ASN A 283 8.54 -5.58 -25.62
N SER A 284 8.70 -6.46 -26.60
CA SER A 284 9.29 -7.78 -26.40
C SER A 284 10.73 -7.81 -26.88
N TYR A 285 11.58 -8.52 -26.12
CA TYR A 285 13.02 -8.66 -26.36
C TYR A 285 13.40 -10.13 -26.45
N ASP A 286 14.25 -10.49 -27.41
CA ASP A 286 14.89 -11.81 -27.48
C ASP A 286 15.93 -11.93 -26.36
N ARG A 287 15.78 -12.91 -25.49
CA ARG A 287 16.65 -13.11 -24.34
C ARG A 287 18.11 -13.34 -24.74
N ALA A 288 18.36 -14.10 -25.81
CA ALA A 288 19.71 -14.53 -26.17
C ALA A 288 20.53 -13.41 -26.82
N SER A 289 19.93 -12.61 -27.69
CA SER A 289 20.60 -11.51 -28.40
C SER A 289 20.43 -10.16 -27.70
N GLY A 290 19.44 -10.05 -26.81
CA GLY A 290 19.04 -8.79 -26.18
C GLY A 290 18.33 -7.82 -27.15
N GLN A 291 18.03 -8.23 -28.38
CA GLN A 291 17.42 -7.37 -29.38
C GLN A 291 15.93 -7.24 -29.15
N LYS A 292 15.38 -6.03 -29.40
CA LYS A 292 13.94 -5.82 -29.49
C LYS A 292 13.38 -6.63 -30.66
N ILE A 293 12.31 -7.38 -30.38
CA ILE A 293 11.57 -8.16 -31.38
C ILE A 293 10.50 -7.28 -32.00
N GLN A 294 9.60 -6.76 -31.16
CA GLN A 294 8.48 -5.93 -31.62
C GLN A 294 7.86 -5.16 -30.44
N THR A 295 7.02 -4.17 -30.79
CA THR A 295 6.13 -3.51 -29.83
C THR A 295 4.79 -4.24 -29.80
N LEU A 296 4.34 -4.62 -28.60
CA LEU A 296 3.12 -5.40 -28.37
C LEU A 296 1.91 -4.52 -28.02
N TRP A 297 2.16 -3.39 -27.36
CA TRP A 297 1.15 -2.44 -26.92
C TRP A 297 1.71 -1.03 -26.91
N GLN A 298 0.86 -0.05 -27.17
CA GLN A 298 1.19 1.36 -27.07
C GLN A 298 0.03 2.10 -26.39
N GLU A 299 0.36 3.00 -25.51
CA GLU A 299 -0.62 3.86 -24.85
C GLU A 299 -0.11 5.28 -24.70
N SER A 300 -1.00 6.24 -24.90
CA SER A 300 -0.72 7.65 -24.74
C SER A 300 -1.91 8.35 -24.10
N ASN A 301 -1.63 9.30 -23.24
CA ASN A 301 -2.62 10.17 -22.62
C ASN A 301 -2.00 11.56 -22.44
N PRO A 302 -2.71 12.66 -22.78
CA PRO A 302 -2.15 14.01 -22.68
C PRO A 302 -1.89 14.46 -21.24
N LYS A 303 -2.30 13.69 -20.23
CA LYS A 303 -1.99 13.92 -18.82
C LYS A 303 -0.88 13.01 -18.37
N TRP A 304 -1.18 11.72 -18.18
CA TRP A 304 -0.17 10.69 -17.90
C TRP A 304 -0.67 9.29 -18.23
N VAL A 305 0.27 8.36 -18.33
CA VAL A 305 0.04 6.91 -18.39
C VAL A 305 0.84 6.26 -17.26
N GLU A 306 0.28 5.23 -16.64
CA GLU A 306 0.90 4.58 -15.48
C GLU A 306 0.72 3.05 -15.56
N PRO A 307 1.58 2.34 -16.31
CA PRO A 307 1.56 0.89 -16.32
C PRO A 307 2.17 0.35 -15.02
N GLU A 308 1.35 -0.29 -14.17
CA GLU A 308 1.77 -0.81 -12.86
C GLU A 308 1.83 -2.34 -12.81
N ASN A 309 1.28 -3.01 -13.82
CA ASN A 309 1.11 -4.46 -13.79
C ASN A 309 1.90 -5.13 -14.91
N ALA A 310 2.67 -6.15 -14.58
CA ALA A 310 3.38 -6.95 -15.56
C ALA A 310 2.42 -7.80 -16.41
N ALA A 311 2.84 -8.21 -17.61
CA ALA A 311 2.08 -9.10 -18.48
C ALA A 311 1.89 -10.47 -17.81
N ILE A 312 0.64 -10.98 -17.78
CA ILE A 312 0.29 -12.25 -17.17
C ILE A 312 -0.08 -13.25 -18.25
N PHE A 313 0.82 -14.19 -18.55
CA PHE A 313 0.62 -15.19 -19.59
C PHE A 313 -0.44 -16.22 -19.22
N LEU A 314 -1.23 -16.63 -20.21
CA LEU A 314 -2.27 -17.63 -20.02
C LEU A 314 -1.65 -19.04 -19.85
N PRO A 315 -2.15 -19.88 -18.93
CA PRO A 315 -1.79 -21.28 -18.89
C PRO A 315 -2.22 -21.94 -20.21
N ASN A 316 -1.43 -22.88 -20.73
CA ASN A 316 -1.69 -23.62 -21.98
C ASN A 316 -1.70 -22.77 -23.29
N LYS A 317 -1.42 -21.46 -23.21
CA LYS A 317 -1.31 -20.57 -24.38
C LYS A 317 -0.14 -19.60 -24.21
N PRO A 318 1.09 -20.06 -24.37
CA PRO A 318 2.29 -19.34 -24.01
C PRO A 318 2.55 -18.06 -24.81
N GLN A 319 1.74 -17.80 -25.84
CA GLN A 319 1.81 -16.56 -26.64
C GLN A 319 0.74 -15.54 -26.24
N GLU A 320 -0.32 -15.96 -25.53
CA GLU A 320 -1.38 -15.05 -25.10
C GLU A 320 -1.13 -14.59 -23.65
N PHE A 321 -1.37 -13.29 -23.39
CA PHE A 321 -1.26 -12.72 -22.06
C PHE A 321 -2.35 -11.69 -21.78
N ILE A 322 -2.67 -11.50 -20.51
CA ILE A 322 -3.50 -10.39 -20.04
C ILE A 322 -2.60 -9.18 -19.79
N TRP A 323 -3.02 -8.05 -20.35
CA TRP A 323 -2.50 -6.73 -20.07
C TRP A 323 -3.55 -5.89 -19.38
N MET A 324 -3.20 -5.19 -18.31
CA MET A 324 -4.07 -4.26 -17.62
C MET A 324 -3.79 -2.85 -18.13
N SER A 325 -4.85 -2.10 -18.45
CA SER A 325 -4.70 -0.73 -18.96
C SER A 325 -5.93 0.11 -18.63
N GLU A 326 -5.71 1.37 -18.34
CA GLU A 326 -6.74 2.38 -18.07
C GLU A 326 -7.11 3.20 -19.31
N LYS A 327 -6.69 2.75 -20.48
CA LYS A 327 -6.85 3.43 -21.78
C LYS A 327 -8.28 3.90 -22.10
N ASP A 328 -9.29 3.20 -21.60
CA ASP A 328 -10.72 3.52 -21.81
C ASP A 328 -11.34 4.28 -20.62
N GLY A 329 -10.51 4.78 -19.71
CA GLY A 329 -10.88 5.60 -18.54
C GLY A 329 -11.09 4.84 -17.24
N PHE A 330 -10.99 3.50 -17.27
CA PHE A 330 -10.99 2.63 -16.09
C PHE A 330 -9.99 1.51 -16.31
N MET A 331 -9.34 1.04 -15.25
CA MET A 331 -8.49 -0.13 -15.35
C MET A 331 -9.30 -1.34 -15.80
N ASN A 332 -8.97 -1.86 -16.99
CA ASN A 332 -9.63 -2.98 -17.67
C ASN A 332 -8.63 -4.00 -18.19
N LEU A 333 -9.12 -5.18 -18.58
CA LEU A 333 -8.30 -6.26 -19.12
C LEU A 333 -8.29 -6.23 -20.65
N TYR A 334 -7.11 -6.46 -21.20
CA TYR A 334 -6.87 -6.67 -22.62
C TYR A 334 -6.18 -8.02 -22.84
N LEU A 335 -6.66 -8.80 -23.78
CA LEU A 335 -6.01 -10.03 -24.24
C LEU A 335 -5.07 -9.67 -25.39
N CYS A 336 -3.79 -9.93 -25.19
CA CYS A 336 -2.72 -9.63 -26.12
C CYS A 336 -2.04 -10.93 -26.59
N ASP A 337 -1.44 -10.89 -27.79
CA ASP A 337 -0.69 -11.99 -28.38
C ASP A 337 0.75 -11.54 -28.67
N ALA A 338 1.71 -12.15 -27.99
CA ALA A 338 3.12 -11.82 -28.07
C ALA A 338 3.78 -12.16 -29.43
N SER A 339 3.17 -13.02 -30.23
CA SER A 339 3.71 -13.41 -31.55
C SER A 339 3.26 -12.51 -32.68
N SER A 340 2.04 -11.98 -32.61
CA SER A 340 1.41 -11.21 -33.68
C SER A 340 1.19 -9.73 -33.35
N ALA A 341 1.48 -9.31 -32.13
CA ALA A 341 1.20 -7.98 -31.56
C ALA A 341 -0.28 -7.57 -31.69
N LYS A 342 -1.18 -8.53 -31.78
CA LYS A 342 -2.62 -8.27 -31.78
C LYS A 342 -3.14 -8.19 -30.35
N SER A 343 -4.07 -7.29 -30.15
CA SER A 343 -4.77 -7.15 -28.87
C SER A 343 -6.26 -6.96 -29.06
N ARG A 344 -7.05 -7.35 -28.09
CA ARG A 344 -8.47 -7.02 -27.99
C ARG A 344 -8.84 -6.71 -26.56
N GLN A 345 -9.74 -5.77 -26.39
CA GLN A 345 -10.33 -5.51 -25.09
C GLN A 345 -11.14 -6.71 -24.63
N LEU A 346 -10.89 -7.17 -23.40
CA LEU A 346 -11.58 -8.29 -22.79
C LEU A 346 -12.74 -7.81 -21.90
N THR A 347 -12.54 -6.73 -21.18
CA THR A 347 -13.54 -6.10 -20.30
C THR A 347 -13.72 -4.63 -20.64
N SER A 348 -14.91 -4.08 -20.36
CA SER A 348 -15.22 -2.65 -20.56
C SER A 348 -16.03 -2.11 -19.37
N PHE A 349 -15.50 -2.37 -18.18
CA PHE A 349 -16.12 -1.93 -16.94
C PHE A 349 -16.07 -0.40 -16.80
N LYS A 350 -17.04 0.14 -16.09
CA LYS A 350 -17.06 1.53 -15.59
C LYS A 350 -16.72 1.59 -14.11
N TRP A 351 -15.86 0.66 -13.69
CA TRP A 351 -15.27 0.52 -12.38
C TRP A 351 -13.86 -0.10 -12.52
N VAL A 352 -13.08 -0.11 -11.47
CA VAL A 352 -11.64 -0.40 -11.52
C VAL A 352 -11.37 -1.88 -11.25
N VAL A 353 -10.69 -2.55 -12.19
CA VAL A 353 -10.02 -3.84 -11.93
C VAL A 353 -8.75 -3.55 -11.16
N GLN A 354 -8.62 -4.07 -9.95
CA GLN A 354 -7.49 -3.80 -9.09
C GLN A 354 -6.36 -4.84 -9.24
N GLU A 355 -6.72 -6.09 -9.54
CA GLU A 355 -5.74 -7.16 -9.73
C GLU A 355 -6.27 -8.31 -10.58
N VAL A 356 -5.35 -9.09 -11.11
CA VAL A 356 -5.59 -10.42 -11.70
C VAL A 356 -5.12 -11.48 -10.71
N LEU A 357 -6.05 -12.29 -10.21
CA LEU A 357 -5.78 -13.36 -9.23
C LEU A 357 -5.20 -14.63 -9.88
N GLY A 358 -5.47 -14.85 -11.16
CA GLY A 358 -5.03 -16.03 -11.91
C GLY A 358 -6.09 -16.60 -12.83
N PHE A 359 -5.95 -17.85 -13.21
CA PHE A 359 -6.78 -18.52 -14.22
C PHE A 359 -7.33 -19.85 -13.68
N ASP A 360 -8.37 -20.36 -14.35
CA ASP A 360 -8.72 -21.76 -14.17
C ASP A 360 -7.71 -22.68 -14.89
N ALA A 361 -7.69 -23.97 -14.54
CA ALA A 361 -6.74 -24.95 -15.08
C ALA A 361 -6.74 -25.07 -16.61
N LYS A 362 -7.83 -24.67 -17.27
CA LYS A 362 -7.95 -24.68 -18.73
C LYS A 362 -7.54 -23.38 -19.41
N GLY A 363 -7.35 -22.31 -18.63
CA GLY A 363 -7.13 -20.97 -19.16
C GLY A 363 -8.35 -20.42 -19.93
N GLU A 364 -9.56 -20.86 -19.55
CA GLU A 364 -10.82 -20.38 -20.14
C GLU A 364 -11.38 -19.16 -19.41
N ASN A 365 -11.11 -19.04 -18.11
CA ASN A 365 -11.54 -17.95 -17.27
C ASN A 365 -10.34 -17.34 -16.54
N VAL A 366 -10.34 -16.00 -16.46
CA VAL A 366 -9.47 -15.22 -15.59
C VAL A 366 -10.27 -14.76 -14.38
N PHE A 367 -9.66 -14.83 -13.18
CA PHE A 367 -10.24 -14.34 -11.94
C PHE A 367 -9.60 -13.00 -11.57
N ILE A 368 -10.42 -12.06 -11.13
CA ILE A 368 -9.99 -10.70 -10.83
C ILE A 368 -10.59 -10.20 -9.53
N GLY A 369 -9.86 -9.32 -8.86
CA GLY A 369 -10.36 -8.43 -7.82
C GLY A 369 -10.65 -7.06 -8.40
N GLY A 370 -11.74 -6.41 -7.95
CA GLY A 370 -12.07 -5.07 -8.41
C GLY A 370 -13.19 -4.42 -7.59
N THR A 371 -13.37 -3.11 -7.76
CA THR A 371 -14.30 -2.33 -6.95
C THR A 371 -15.76 -2.70 -7.19
N GLY A 372 -16.11 -3.05 -8.43
CA GLY A 372 -17.52 -3.13 -8.80
C GLY A 372 -18.16 -1.75 -8.87
N GLU A 373 -19.49 -1.70 -8.70
CA GLU A 373 -20.27 -0.45 -8.82
C GLU A 373 -20.07 0.52 -7.66
N ASP A 374 -19.81 0.00 -6.45
CA ASP A 374 -19.46 0.82 -5.29
C ASP A 374 -17.92 0.80 -5.09
N PRO A 375 -17.23 1.90 -5.40
CA PRO A 375 -15.77 1.92 -5.28
C PRO A 375 -15.24 1.86 -3.85
N ARG A 376 -16.12 1.89 -2.83
CA ARG A 376 -15.74 1.64 -1.43
C ARG A 376 -15.64 0.15 -1.10
N GLU A 377 -16.02 -0.72 -2.04
CA GLU A 377 -16.02 -2.17 -1.89
C GLU A 377 -14.99 -2.81 -2.81
N ARG A 378 -14.67 -4.06 -2.54
CA ARG A 378 -13.87 -4.91 -3.40
C ARG A 378 -14.51 -6.28 -3.50
N HIS A 379 -14.62 -6.78 -4.73
CA HIS A 379 -15.28 -8.04 -5.03
C HIS A 379 -14.47 -8.90 -5.99
N ILE A 380 -14.74 -10.19 -5.96
CA ILE A 380 -14.10 -11.18 -6.82
C ILE A 380 -15.02 -11.53 -7.98
N TYR A 381 -14.44 -11.54 -9.17
CA TYR A 381 -15.15 -11.83 -10.43
C TYR A 381 -14.42 -12.90 -11.23
N SER A 382 -15.19 -13.65 -12.03
CA SER A 382 -14.70 -14.52 -13.10
C SER A 382 -15.04 -13.90 -14.44
N VAL A 383 -14.07 -13.82 -15.34
CA VAL A 383 -14.23 -13.30 -16.71
C VAL A 383 -13.87 -14.38 -17.69
N ASN A 384 -14.83 -14.80 -18.55
CA ASN A 384 -14.54 -15.77 -19.60
C ASN A 384 -13.71 -15.13 -20.72
N ILE A 385 -12.51 -15.65 -20.96
CA ILE A 385 -11.52 -15.05 -21.86
C ILE A 385 -11.99 -15.00 -23.32
N ARG A 386 -12.77 -15.99 -23.78
CA ARG A 386 -13.29 -16.00 -25.16
C ARG A 386 -14.49 -15.09 -25.36
N LYS A 387 -15.46 -15.17 -24.43
CA LYS A 387 -16.78 -14.54 -24.56
C LYS A 387 -16.84 -13.15 -23.90
N GLY A 388 -15.91 -12.81 -23.01
CA GLY A 388 -15.97 -11.61 -22.20
C GLY A 388 -17.12 -11.59 -21.18
N THR A 389 -17.78 -12.74 -20.96
CA THR A 389 -18.87 -12.82 -19.97
C THR A 389 -18.30 -12.78 -18.56
N VAL A 390 -18.95 -11.99 -17.71
CA VAL A 390 -18.51 -11.70 -16.34
C VAL A 390 -19.48 -12.31 -15.34
N LYS A 391 -18.95 -12.89 -14.27
CA LYS A 391 -19.74 -13.39 -13.14
C LYS A 391 -19.13 -12.87 -11.84
N LYS A 392 -19.90 -12.13 -11.04
CA LYS A 392 -19.53 -11.76 -9.67
C LYS A 392 -19.61 -13.03 -8.78
N LEU A 393 -18.53 -13.33 -8.04
CA LEU A 393 -18.44 -14.52 -7.21
C LEU A 393 -18.76 -14.22 -5.74
N THR A 394 -18.34 -13.07 -5.23
CA THR A 394 -18.64 -12.62 -3.86
C THR A 394 -19.89 -11.75 -3.84
N THR A 395 -20.77 -11.97 -2.84
CA THR A 395 -22.10 -11.32 -2.79
C THR A 395 -22.36 -10.49 -1.54
N LYS A 396 -21.57 -10.68 -0.49
CA LYS A 396 -21.65 -9.86 0.72
C LYS A 396 -21.05 -8.48 0.44
N GLU A 397 -21.62 -7.45 1.03
CA GLU A 397 -21.04 -6.09 1.01
C GLU A 397 -19.72 -6.07 1.77
N GLY A 398 -18.80 -5.20 1.35
CA GLY A 398 -17.52 -5.02 1.98
C GLY A 398 -16.33 -5.32 1.06
N ALA A 399 -15.16 -5.47 1.64
CA ALA A 399 -13.94 -5.79 0.92
C ALA A 399 -13.63 -7.29 1.02
N HIS A 400 -13.35 -7.88 -0.12
CA HIS A 400 -12.97 -9.28 -0.30
C HIS A 400 -11.58 -9.36 -0.91
N ASP A 401 -10.66 -10.04 -0.24
CA ASP A 401 -9.36 -10.44 -0.77
C ASP A 401 -9.37 -11.94 -1.02
N ALA A 402 -8.84 -12.41 -2.15
CA ALA A 402 -8.92 -13.81 -2.51
C ALA A 402 -7.54 -14.43 -2.77
N TYR A 403 -7.29 -15.58 -2.17
CA TYR A 403 -6.16 -16.45 -2.52
C TYR A 403 -6.68 -17.59 -3.40
N LEU A 404 -6.36 -17.56 -4.68
CA LEU A 404 -6.80 -18.55 -5.66
C LEU A 404 -5.93 -19.81 -5.55
N SER A 405 -6.55 -21.02 -5.61
CA SER A 405 -5.82 -22.27 -5.76
C SER A 405 -5.17 -22.38 -7.15
N ASP A 406 -4.05 -23.09 -7.27
CA ASP A 406 -3.30 -23.23 -8.54
C ASP A 406 -4.15 -23.73 -9.71
N ASN A 407 -5.13 -24.59 -9.42
CA ASN A 407 -6.04 -25.13 -10.44
C ASN A 407 -7.24 -24.23 -10.72
N GLY A 408 -7.34 -23.08 -10.05
CA GLY A 408 -8.44 -22.14 -10.21
C GLY A 408 -9.82 -22.68 -9.86
N ARG A 409 -9.90 -23.73 -9.04
CA ARG A 409 -11.17 -24.32 -8.59
C ARG A 409 -11.71 -23.68 -7.34
N TYR A 410 -10.82 -23.32 -6.42
CA TYR A 410 -11.16 -22.78 -5.12
C TYR A 410 -10.49 -21.42 -4.92
N PHE A 411 -11.08 -20.60 -4.05
CA PHE A 411 -10.36 -19.49 -3.44
C PHE A 411 -10.70 -19.38 -1.96
N LEU A 412 -9.74 -18.90 -1.19
CA LEU A 412 -9.92 -18.47 0.18
C LEU A 412 -10.35 -17.01 0.16
N ASP A 413 -11.57 -16.73 0.55
CA ASP A 413 -12.17 -15.40 0.60
C ASP A 413 -11.93 -14.79 1.98
N VAL A 414 -11.12 -13.75 2.04
CA VAL A 414 -10.88 -12.94 3.23
C VAL A 414 -11.79 -11.71 3.15
N HIS A 415 -12.83 -11.70 3.95
CA HIS A 415 -13.87 -10.70 3.93
C HIS A 415 -13.87 -9.82 5.18
N SER A 416 -14.06 -8.52 4.98
CA SER A 416 -14.30 -7.52 6.03
C SER A 416 -15.33 -6.50 5.56
N ALA A 417 -16.15 -5.98 6.50
CA ALA A 417 -17.09 -4.92 6.22
C ALA A 417 -17.20 -3.99 7.44
N LEU A 418 -17.90 -2.88 7.33
CA LEU A 418 -18.02 -1.87 8.40
C LEU A 418 -18.27 -2.47 9.80
N ASN A 419 -19.11 -3.50 9.87
CA ASN A 419 -19.49 -4.17 11.11
C ASN A 419 -18.98 -5.62 11.21
N THR A 420 -18.12 -6.05 10.26
CA THR A 420 -17.54 -7.40 10.21
C THR A 420 -16.03 -7.30 10.31
N PRO A 421 -15.43 -7.69 11.45
CA PRO A 421 -13.97 -7.52 11.65
C PRO A 421 -13.11 -8.27 10.63
N TYR A 422 -13.35 -9.58 10.49
CA TYR A 422 -12.57 -10.45 9.64
C TYR A 422 -13.19 -11.84 9.55
N ASN A 423 -13.48 -12.29 8.34
CA ASN A 423 -13.98 -13.62 8.05
C ASN A 423 -13.11 -14.29 7.01
N VAL A 424 -12.94 -15.60 7.10
CA VAL A 424 -12.34 -16.42 6.05
C VAL A 424 -13.33 -17.49 5.63
N SER A 425 -13.55 -17.59 4.32
CA SER A 425 -14.39 -18.63 3.73
C SER A 425 -13.67 -19.34 2.60
N LEU A 426 -13.89 -20.62 2.47
CA LEU A 426 -13.50 -21.40 1.30
C LEU A 426 -14.64 -21.36 0.28
N PHE A 427 -14.36 -20.89 -0.93
CA PHE A 427 -15.32 -20.83 -2.03
C PHE A 427 -14.97 -21.87 -3.09
N ASP A 428 -15.91 -22.76 -3.43
CA ASP A 428 -15.83 -23.66 -4.58
C ASP A 428 -16.49 -22.99 -5.79
N ILE A 429 -15.65 -22.58 -6.76
CA ILE A 429 -16.06 -21.81 -7.94
C ILE A 429 -16.98 -22.63 -8.83
N GLN A 430 -16.72 -23.92 -8.98
CA GLN A 430 -17.50 -24.81 -9.82
C GLN A 430 -18.87 -25.13 -9.20
N ALA A 431 -18.91 -25.43 -7.92
CA ALA A 431 -20.15 -25.67 -7.19
C ALA A 431 -20.91 -24.37 -6.90
N ASN A 432 -20.25 -23.22 -6.95
CA ASN A 432 -20.75 -21.90 -6.54
C ASN A 432 -21.26 -21.90 -5.11
N THR A 433 -20.49 -22.48 -4.21
CA THR A 433 -20.79 -22.59 -2.78
C THR A 433 -19.66 -22.09 -1.91
N SER A 434 -19.97 -21.56 -0.75
CA SER A 434 -19.01 -21.05 0.22
C SER A 434 -19.18 -21.75 1.57
N LYS A 435 -18.06 -22.04 2.22
CA LYS A 435 -18.00 -22.58 3.59
C LYS A 435 -17.16 -21.63 4.45
N THR A 436 -17.73 -21.13 5.54
CA THR A 436 -16.98 -20.33 6.53
C THR A 436 -15.97 -21.21 7.25
N LEU A 437 -14.71 -20.79 7.25
CA LEU A 437 -13.61 -21.44 7.94
C LEU A 437 -13.29 -20.75 9.27
N TYR A 438 -13.37 -19.45 9.30
CA TYR A 438 -13.07 -18.63 10.46
C TYR A 438 -13.92 -17.37 10.49
N GLU A 439 -14.35 -17.00 11.67
CA GLU A 439 -15.04 -15.74 11.94
C GLU A 439 -14.44 -15.12 13.20
N ALA A 440 -13.82 -13.95 13.05
CA ALA A 440 -13.20 -13.24 14.16
C ALA A 440 -14.27 -12.62 15.07
N GLU A 441 -14.10 -12.81 16.37
CA GLU A 441 -14.87 -12.05 17.35
C GLU A 441 -14.60 -10.55 17.21
N ASN A 442 -15.60 -9.74 17.54
CA ASN A 442 -15.44 -8.30 17.59
C ASN A 442 -14.49 -7.90 18.74
N PRO A 443 -13.27 -7.46 18.48
CA PRO A 443 -12.31 -7.10 19.55
C PRO A 443 -12.75 -5.87 20.34
N LEU A 444 -13.66 -5.05 19.78
CA LEU A 444 -14.15 -3.81 20.40
C LEU A 444 -15.44 -4.01 21.20
N ALA A 445 -15.98 -5.22 21.29
CA ALA A 445 -17.28 -5.47 21.93
C ALA A 445 -17.34 -5.01 23.39
N ASN A 446 -16.23 -5.13 24.13
CA ASN A 446 -16.11 -4.78 25.53
C ASN A 446 -15.61 -3.34 25.77
N TYR A 447 -15.33 -2.59 24.69
CA TYR A 447 -14.78 -1.23 24.78
C TYR A 447 -15.85 -0.19 24.40
N GLN A 448 -15.73 0.96 25.05
CA GLN A 448 -16.50 2.14 24.70
C GLN A 448 -15.68 2.98 23.73
N LEU A 449 -16.10 3.00 22.46
CA LEU A 449 -15.39 3.66 21.35
C LEU A 449 -16.41 4.30 20.41
N GLY A 450 -15.98 5.33 19.67
CA GLY A 450 -16.79 5.98 18.66
C GLY A 450 -17.25 5.02 17.55
N LYS A 451 -18.36 5.36 16.90
CA LYS A 451 -18.99 4.58 15.82
C LYS A 451 -18.79 5.26 14.48
N VAL A 452 -18.48 4.48 13.47
CA VAL A 452 -18.24 4.95 12.09
C VAL A 452 -19.52 4.87 11.27
N GLU A 453 -19.82 5.94 10.53
CA GLU A 453 -20.87 6.01 9.52
C GLU A 453 -20.25 6.38 8.18
N LEU A 454 -20.65 5.69 7.09
CA LEU A 454 -20.27 6.03 5.72
C LEU A 454 -21.29 7.00 5.12
N LEU A 455 -20.81 8.02 4.43
CA LEU A 455 -21.60 9.10 3.87
C LEU A 455 -21.29 9.28 2.39
N THR A 456 -22.19 9.96 1.67
CA THR A 456 -21.98 10.39 0.30
C THR A 456 -22.36 11.85 0.17
N LEU A 457 -21.42 12.68 -0.24
CA LEU A 457 -21.62 14.09 -0.58
C LEU A 457 -21.58 14.26 -2.10
N LYS A 458 -21.69 15.48 -2.58
CA LYS A 458 -21.55 15.82 -4.01
C LYS A 458 -20.58 16.95 -4.19
N ALA A 459 -19.65 16.78 -5.12
CA ALA A 459 -18.81 17.88 -5.61
C ALA A 459 -19.66 18.93 -6.34
N ASP A 460 -19.05 20.04 -6.70
CA ASP A 460 -19.69 21.14 -7.42
C ASP A 460 -20.23 20.77 -8.80
N ASP A 461 -19.64 19.77 -9.45
CA ASP A 461 -20.07 19.21 -10.74
C ASP A 461 -21.07 18.04 -10.60
N GLY A 462 -21.46 17.69 -9.35
CA GLY A 462 -22.36 16.61 -9.04
C GLY A 462 -21.67 15.25 -8.85
N THR A 463 -20.35 15.14 -9.02
CA THR A 463 -19.57 13.92 -8.77
C THR A 463 -19.77 13.46 -7.33
N PRO A 464 -20.11 12.19 -7.07
CA PRO A 464 -20.21 11.66 -5.72
C PRO A 464 -18.84 11.74 -5.01
N LEU A 465 -18.81 12.27 -3.79
CA LEU A 465 -17.67 12.27 -2.88
C LEU A 465 -17.99 11.37 -1.70
N TYR A 466 -17.18 10.35 -1.46
CA TYR A 466 -17.39 9.46 -0.33
C TYR A 466 -16.71 10.00 0.91
N ALA A 467 -17.41 9.88 2.04
CA ALA A 467 -16.93 10.34 3.32
C ALA A 467 -17.26 9.33 4.42
N LYS A 468 -16.60 9.46 5.56
CA LYS A 468 -16.93 8.77 6.78
C LYS A 468 -16.91 9.73 7.96
N MET A 469 -17.74 9.45 8.96
CA MET A 469 -17.80 10.21 10.20
C MET A 469 -17.78 9.26 11.39
N VAL A 470 -16.91 9.55 12.35
CA VAL A 470 -16.91 8.90 13.66
C VAL A 470 -17.66 9.79 14.65
N LYS A 471 -18.62 9.20 15.36
CA LYS A 471 -19.38 9.86 16.41
C LYS A 471 -19.15 9.15 17.75
N PRO A 472 -19.18 9.85 18.91
CA PRO A 472 -19.16 9.20 20.21
C PRO A 472 -20.27 8.14 20.33
N SER A 473 -20.08 7.13 21.17
CA SER A 473 -21.09 6.07 21.36
C SER A 473 -22.38 6.58 22.02
N ASP A 474 -22.28 7.67 22.79
CA ASP A 474 -23.36 8.40 23.47
C ASP A 474 -23.73 9.71 22.73
N PHE A 475 -23.55 9.75 21.40
CA PHE A 475 -23.83 10.92 20.59
C PHE A 475 -25.23 11.48 20.83
N ASP A 476 -25.28 12.80 21.10
CA ASP A 476 -26.49 13.56 21.38
C ASP A 476 -26.63 14.70 20.36
N PRO A 477 -27.61 14.69 19.45
CA PRO A 477 -27.75 15.72 18.41
C PRO A 477 -28.04 17.14 18.95
N GLU A 478 -28.39 17.29 20.23
CA GLU A 478 -28.59 18.60 20.84
C GLU A 478 -27.30 19.24 21.38
N LYS A 479 -26.22 18.47 21.46
CA LYS A 479 -24.89 18.97 21.86
C LYS A 479 -24.11 19.52 20.68
N LYS A 480 -23.09 20.33 20.98
CA LYS A 480 -22.11 20.84 20.02
C LYS A 480 -20.78 20.12 20.17
N TYR A 481 -20.29 19.55 19.07
CA TYR A 481 -19.05 18.79 19.04
C TYR A 481 -17.97 19.48 18.23
N PRO A 482 -16.71 19.52 18.70
CA PRO A 482 -15.57 19.88 17.88
C PRO A 482 -15.35 18.79 16.83
N VAL A 483 -14.70 19.17 15.72
CA VAL A 483 -14.40 18.23 14.63
C VAL A 483 -12.91 18.16 14.35
N LEU A 484 -12.40 16.95 14.15
CA LEU A 484 -11.13 16.68 13.51
C LEU A 484 -11.40 16.20 12.08
N VAL A 485 -10.96 16.96 11.10
CA VAL A 485 -10.91 16.53 9.69
C VAL A 485 -9.59 15.80 9.47
N TYR A 486 -9.67 14.51 9.15
CA TYR A 486 -8.50 13.71 8.77
C TYR A 486 -8.43 13.60 7.25
N VAL A 487 -7.32 14.03 6.66
CA VAL A 487 -7.17 14.14 5.21
C VAL A 487 -5.87 13.49 4.73
N TYR A 488 -5.95 12.77 3.60
CA TYR A 488 -4.80 12.45 2.76
C TYR A 488 -4.99 13.08 1.38
N GLY A 489 -5.93 12.60 0.58
CA GLY A 489 -6.46 13.23 -0.62
C GLY A 489 -5.54 13.24 -1.84
N GLY A 490 -4.41 12.53 -1.78
CA GLY A 490 -3.47 12.39 -2.90
C GLY A 490 -3.75 11.18 -3.78
N PRO A 491 -3.03 11.06 -4.91
CA PRO A 491 -3.09 9.87 -5.76
C PRO A 491 -2.71 8.59 -5.00
N HIS A 492 -3.16 7.45 -5.54
CA HIS A 492 -2.92 6.11 -4.99
C HIS A 492 -3.40 5.90 -3.54
N ASP A 493 -4.39 6.67 -3.09
CA ASP A 493 -4.95 6.47 -1.76
C ASP A 493 -6.47 6.61 -1.76
N GLN A 494 -7.11 5.75 -0.97
CA GLN A 494 -8.53 5.78 -0.68
C GLN A 494 -8.75 5.53 0.80
N LEU A 495 -9.24 6.53 1.52
CA LEU A 495 -9.47 6.45 2.96
C LEU A 495 -10.87 5.97 3.34
N VAL A 496 -11.84 6.10 2.45
CA VAL A 496 -13.25 5.79 2.72
C VAL A 496 -13.62 4.48 2.04
N ILE A 497 -13.52 3.40 2.80
CA ILE A 497 -13.74 2.02 2.34
C ILE A 497 -14.70 1.28 3.26
N ASN A 498 -15.48 0.34 2.71
CA ASN A 498 -16.37 -0.53 3.45
C ASN A 498 -15.59 -1.73 4.02
N GLN A 499 -14.73 -1.45 5.01
CA GLN A 499 -14.02 -2.44 5.81
C GLN A 499 -14.32 -2.22 7.29
N TRP A 500 -13.78 -3.08 8.15
CA TRP A 500 -13.95 -2.98 9.61
C TRP A 500 -13.70 -1.56 10.12
N ASN A 501 -14.74 -1.00 10.77
CA ASN A 501 -14.74 0.41 11.21
C ASN A 501 -14.35 1.43 10.12
N GLY A 502 -14.63 1.13 8.83
CA GLY A 502 -14.26 1.99 7.72
C GLY A 502 -12.74 2.23 7.62
N ALA A 503 -11.91 1.26 8.03
CA ALA A 503 -10.45 1.38 8.16
C ALA A 503 -10.00 2.60 9.00
N THR A 504 -10.79 2.96 10.01
CA THR A 504 -10.46 4.09 10.90
C THR A 504 -9.46 3.65 11.96
N TYR A 505 -8.44 4.45 12.20
CA TYR A 505 -7.45 4.19 13.23
C TYR A 505 -8.09 4.15 14.64
N PRO A 506 -7.74 3.18 15.49
CA PRO A 506 -8.32 3.05 16.83
C PRO A 506 -8.21 4.30 17.70
N TRP A 507 -7.13 5.08 17.58
CA TRP A 507 -6.99 6.33 18.33
C TRP A 507 -8.05 7.38 17.97
N MET A 508 -8.53 7.39 16.72
CA MET A 508 -9.60 8.29 16.28
C MET A 508 -10.96 7.87 16.84
N LEU A 509 -11.20 6.54 16.96
CA LEU A 509 -12.39 6.01 17.65
C LEU A 509 -12.36 6.38 19.13
N ALA A 510 -11.19 6.29 19.77
CA ALA A 510 -10.98 6.67 21.16
C ALA A 510 -11.07 8.19 21.37
N LEU A 511 -10.56 9.01 20.45
CA LEU A 511 -10.69 10.47 20.48
C LEU A 511 -12.18 10.88 20.45
N ALA A 512 -12.95 10.29 19.56
CA ALA A 512 -14.39 10.56 19.47
C ALA A 512 -15.09 10.26 20.78
N GLU A 513 -14.79 9.16 21.42
CA GLU A 513 -15.42 8.73 22.66
C GLU A 513 -14.94 9.52 23.89
N ASN A 514 -13.62 9.64 24.06
CA ASN A 514 -13.03 10.19 25.28
C ASN A 514 -13.14 11.72 25.36
N GLU A 515 -12.92 12.36 24.20
CA GLU A 515 -12.82 13.82 24.10
C GLU A 515 -14.05 14.43 23.41
N GLN A 516 -15.07 13.61 23.11
CA GLN A 516 -16.33 14.03 22.49
C GLN A 516 -16.09 14.81 21.18
N TYR A 517 -15.18 14.29 20.32
CA TYR A 517 -14.95 14.81 18.97
C TYR A 517 -15.77 14.06 17.93
N LEU A 518 -16.13 14.75 16.86
CA LEU A 518 -16.42 14.10 15.59
C LEU A 518 -15.13 13.98 14.81
N VAL A 519 -14.89 12.83 14.15
CA VAL A 519 -13.77 12.69 13.20
C VAL A 519 -14.37 12.49 11.81
N PHE A 520 -13.99 13.35 10.88
CA PHE A 520 -14.50 13.36 9.51
C PHE A 520 -13.39 13.12 8.52
N THR A 521 -13.65 12.27 7.52
CA THR A 521 -12.73 11.99 6.41
C THR A 521 -13.52 12.01 5.11
N LEU A 522 -12.97 12.60 4.06
CA LEU A 522 -13.56 12.64 2.73
C LEU A 522 -12.49 12.36 1.67
N ASP A 523 -12.79 11.43 0.74
CA ASP A 523 -12.00 11.21 -0.46
C ASP A 523 -12.39 12.22 -1.54
N ASN A 524 -11.47 13.12 -1.84
CA ASN A 524 -11.65 14.15 -2.87
C ASN A 524 -11.30 13.61 -4.26
N ARG A 525 -11.71 14.31 -5.30
CA ARG A 525 -11.20 14.10 -6.66
C ARG A 525 -9.67 14.21 -6.65
N GLY A 526 -9.01 13.28 -7.35
CA GLY A 526 -7.56 13.07 -7.33
C GLY A 526 -7.12 11.85 -6.52
N SER A 527 -8.01 11.25 -5.69
CA SER A 527 -7.77 9.96 -5.05
C SER A 527 -8.12 8.79 -5.97
N GLU A 528 -7.77 7.55 -5.60
CA GLU A 528 -7.85 6.39 -6.49
C GLU A 528 -9.18 5.62 -6.47
N ASN A 529 -9.24 4.55 -7.27
CA ASN A 529 -10.34 3.59 -7.38
C ASN A 529 -11.64 4.14 -7.98
N ARG A 530 -11.55 5.27 -8.66
CA ARG A 530 -12.71 5.95 -9.27
C ARG A 530 -12.58 6.13 -10.78
N GLY A 531 -11.46 5.67 -11.35
CA GLY A 531 -11.07 5.77 -12.75
C GLY A 531 -10.45 7.12 -13.12
N PHE A 532 -9.80 7.14 -14.27
CA PHE A 532 -8.88 8.18 -14.70
C PHE A 532 -9.47 9.61 -14.68
N ALA A 533 -10.74 9.76 -15.03
CA ALA A 533 -11.37 11.07 -15.04
C ALA A 533 -11.48 11.70 -13.64
N PHE A 534 -11.69 10.87 -12.61
CA PHE A 534 -11.74 11.32 -11.23
C PHE A 534 -10.34 11.60 -10.67
N GLU A 535 -9.38 10.78 -11.01
CA GLU A 535 -8.00 10.84 -10.54
C GLU A 535 -7.23 11.98 -11.21
N SER A 536 -7.38 12.14 -12.50
CA SER A 536 -6.53 13.03 -13.31
C SER A 536 -6.90 14.50 -13.30
N VAL A 537 -7.87 14.92 -12.48
CA VAL A 537 -8.19 16.35 -12.31
C VAL A 537 -7.06 17.15 -11.66
N ILE A 538 -6.13 16.44 -10.99
CA ILE A 538 -4.99 17.04 -10.30
C ILE A 538 -3.80 17.33 -11.25
N HIS A 539 -3.85 16.89 -12.51
CA HIS A 539 -2.75 17.11 -13.44
C HIS A 539 -2.40 18.58 -13.53
N ARG A 540 -1.11 18.92 -13.35
CA ARG A 540 -0.49 20.24 -13.31
C ARG A 540 -0.90 21.13 -12.13
N ASN A 541 -1.84 20.68 -11.27
CA ASN A 541 -2.21 21.40 -10.05
C ASN A 541 -2.82 20.46 -9.00
N LEU A 542 -2.02 20.02 -8.06
CA LEU A 542 -2.37 19.01 -7.06
C LEU A 542 -3.37 19.47 -6.01
N ALA A 543 -3.44 20.78 -5.71
CA ALA A 543 -4.23 21.29 -4.60
C ALA A 543 -5.66 21.70 -4.96
N THR A 544 -5.88 22.24 -6.14
CA THR A 544 -7.11 22.99 -6.45
C THR A 544 -8.39 22.18 -6.28
N TYR A 545 -8.50 21.03 -6.94
CA TYR A 545 -9.70 20.20 -6.83
C TYR A 545 -9.78 19.51 -5.46
N ALA A 546 -8.65 19.04 -4.93
CA ALA A 546 -8.60 18.42 -3.61
C ALA A 546 -9.12 19.38 -2.53
N MET A 547 -8.62 20.61 -2.48
CA MET A 547 -9.11 21.63 -1.53
C MET A 547 -10.58 21.97 -1.74
N LYS A 548 -11.04 22.09 -2.98
CA LYS A 548 -12.43 22.41 -3.30
C LYS A 548 -13.39 21.37 -2.73
N ASP A 549 -13.06 20.09 -2.90
CA ASP A 549 -13.86 18.99 -2.40
C ASP A 549 -13.79 18.88 -0.87
N GLN A 550 -12.61 19.08 -0.27
CA GLN A 550 -12.48 19.13 1.20
C GLN A 550 -13.30 20.29 1.78
N MET A 551 -13.34 21.45 1.13
CA MET A 551 -14.20 22.57 1.55
C MET A 551 -15.69 22.27 1.38
N THR A 552 -16.10 21.46 0.39
CA THR A 552 -17.46 20.91 0.32
C THR A 552 -17.79 20.08 1.57
N GLY A 553 -16.85 19.25 2.04
CA GLY A 553 -16.97 18.54 3.30
C GLY A 553 -17.08 19.46 4.52
N VAL A 554 -16.27 20.55 4.54
CA VAL A 554 -16.34 21.58 5.62
C VAL A 554 -17.70 22.27 5.65
N GLU A 555 -18.24 22.68 4.50
CA GLU A 555 -19.57 23.31 4.45
C GLU A 555 -20.68 22.34 4.86
N TYR A 556 -20.58 21.06 4.50
CA TYR A 556 -21.48 20.03 5.03
C TYR A 556 -21.39 19.97 6.56
N LEU A 557 -20.19 19.91 7.14
CA LEU A 557 -20.01 19.89 8.59
C LEU A 557 -20.63 21.10 9.27
N LYS A 558 -20.41 22.32 8.74
CA LYS A 558 -21.01 23.56 9.27
C LYS A 558 -22.53 23.61 9.18
N SER A 559 -23.14 22.87 8.26
CA SER A 559 -24.58 22.77 8.11
C SER A 559 -25.24 21.91 9.20
N LEU A 560 -24.47 21.07 9.90
CA LEU A 560 -24.98 20.15 10.91
C LEU A 560 -25.21 20.87 12.25
N PRO A 561 -26.41 20.80 12.84
CA PRO A 561 -26.75 21.54 14.06
C PRO A 561 -25.87 21.16 15.27
N TYR A 562 -25.32 19.97 15.28
CA TYR A 562 -24.47 19.44 16.34
C TYR A 562 -22.96 19.68 16.13
N VAL A 563 -22.56 20.36 15.08
CA VAL A 563 -21.14 20.74 14.85
C VAL A 563 -20.85 22.12 15.45
N ASP A 564 -19.76 22.21 16.21
CA ASP A 564 -19.20 23.49 16.63
C ASP A 564 -18.25 24.02 15.53
N SER A 565 -18.80 24.87 14.68
CA SER A 565 -18.07 25.44 13.54
C SER A 565 -16.87 26.32 13.94
N ASN A 566 -16.78 26.71 15.21
CA ASN A 566 -15.65 27.46 15.75
C ASN A 566 -14.51 26.56 16.28
N ARG A 567 -14.71 25.24 16.27
CA ARG A 567 -13.72 24.25 16.71
C ARG A 567 -13.48 23.17 15.67
N LEU A 568 -13.11 23.61 14.46
CA LEU A 568 -12.67 22.71 13.39
C LEU A 568 -11.15 22.61 13.41
N ALA A 569 -10.64 21.38 13.45
CA ALA A 569 -9.22 21.07 13.32
C ALA A 569 -8.99 20.19 12.09
N ILE A 570 -7.76 20.18 11.57
CA ILE A 570 -7.37 19.36 10.42
C ILE A 570 -6.05 18.67 10.69
N TYR A 571 -5.95 17.39 10.29
CA TYR A 571 -4.74 16.57 10.40
C TYR A 571 -4.52 15.76 9.13
N GLY A 572 -3.27 15.73 8.65
CA GLY A 572 -2.85 14.87 7.54
C GLY A 572 -1.36 14.62 7.53
N TRP A 573 -0.95 13.54 6.85
CA TRP A 573 0.44 13.10 6.73
C TRP A 573 0.86 13.07 5.26
N SER A 574 2.14 13.37 4.95
CA SER A 574 2.70 13.33 3.60
C SER A 574 1.94 14.27 2.64
N PHE A 575 1.31 13.77 1.58
CA PHE A 575 0.38 14.54 0.75
C PHE A 575 -0.74 15.17 1.60
N GLY A 576 -1.26 14.45 2.59
CA GLY A 576 -2.23 14.99 3.55
C GLY A 576 -1.67 16.14 4.38
N GLY A 577 -0.38 16.14 4.70
CA GLY A 577 0.32 17.26 5.33
C GLY A 577 0.41 18.48 4.41
N PHE A 578 0.69 18.26 3.12
CA PHE A 578 0.61 19.30 2.08
C PHE A 578 -0.79 19.90 1.99
N LEU A 579 -1.81 19.05 1.94
CA LEU A 579 -3.20 19.49 1.81
C LEU A 579 -3.69 20.18 3.09
N THR A 580 -3.31 19.69 4.28
CA THR A 580 -3.55 20.33 5.57
C THR A 580 -2.98 21.75 5.61
N SER A 581 -1.73 21.92 5.21
CA SER A 581 -1.05 23.22 5.16
C SER A 581 -1.70 24.15 4.16
N SER A 582 -2.03 23.63 2.97
CA SER A 582 -2.69 24.39 1.90
C SER A 582 -4.07 24.89 2.31
N LEU A 583 -4.89 24.03 2.94
CA LEU A 583 -6.21 24.38 3.45
C LEU A 583 -6.12 25.43 4.58
N MET A 584 -5.19 25.24 5.52
CA MET A 584 -4.99 26.17 6.63
C MET A 584 -4.64 27.59 6.16
N TYR A 585 -3.81 27.69 5.11
CA TYR A 585 -3.31 29.00 4.62
C TYR A 585 -4.17 29.62 3.51
N ARG A 586 -4.84 28.81 2.70
CA ARG A 586 -5.65 29.30 1.58
C ARG A 586 -7.12 29.50 1.94
N HIS A 587 -7.57 28.94 3.09
CA HIS A 587 -8.89 29.16 3.68
C HIS A 587 -8.77 29.65 5.14
N PRO A 588 -8.14 30.82 5.36
CA PRO A 588 -7.86 31.33 6.70
C PRO A 588 -9.14 31.50 7.52
N GLY A 589 -9.08 31.13 8.80
CA GLY A 589 -10.23 31.20 9.72
C GLY A 589 -11.19 30.01 9.63
N THR A 590 -10.97 29.04 8.73
CA THR A 590 -11.76 27.82 8.65
C THR A 590 -11.39 26.84 9.76
N PHE A 591 -10.09 26.60 9.96
CA PHE A 591 -9.57 25.71 10.97
C PHE A 591 -8.86 26.52 12.06
N THR A 592 -9.12 26.16 13.32
CA THR A 592 -8.43 26.77 14.48
C THR A 592 -7.09 26.10 14.73
N THR A 593 -6.98 24.82 14.36
CA THR A 593 -5.83 23.97 14.65
C THR A 593 -5.54 23.07 13.47
N ALA A 594 -4.27 23.03 13.05
CA ALA A 594 -3.79 22.14 12.00
C ALA A 594 -2.58 21.33 12.49
N ILE A 595 -2.48 20.07 12.04
CA ILE A 595 -1.33 19.22 12.32
C ILE A 595 -0.89 18.60 10.98
N ALA A 596 0.31 18.95 10.53
CA ALA A 596 0.87 18.54 9.24
C ALA A 596 2.11 17.67 9.46
N GLY A 597 1.98 16.37 9.23
CA GLY A 597 3.09 15.43 9.38
C GLY A 597 3.77 15.14 8.04
N GLY A 598 5.11 15.04 7.99
CA GLY A 598 5.88 14.70 6.80
C GLY A 598 5.46 15.49 5.55
N ALA A 599 5.10 16.78 5.71
CA ALA A 599 4.39 17.55 4.71
C ALA A 599 5.28 17.95 3.52
N VAL A 600 4.81 17.72 2.29
CA VAL A 600 5.40 18.31 1.10
C VAL A 600 5.11 19.82 1.09
N ILE A 601 6.14 20.64 0.99
CA ILE A 601 6.03 22.13 1.03
C ILE A 601 6.32 22.75 -0.32
N ASP A 602 7.25 22.19 -1.07
CA ASP A 602 7.61 22.60 -2.43
C ASP A 602 7.81 21.35 -3.30
N TRP A 603 7.00 21.20 -4.32
CA TRP A 603 7.05 20.05 -5.21
C TRP A 603 8.33 19.97 -6.05
N LYS A 604 9.11 21.03 -6.14
CA LYS A 604 10.46 21.00 -6.74
C LYS A 604 11.46 20.16 -5.94
N TYR A 605 11.22 19.99 -4.63
CA TYR A 605 12.07 19.18 -3.78
C TYR A 605 11.63 17.70 -3.73
N TYR A 606 10.50 17.38 -4.37
CA TYR A 606 9.99 16.03 -4.42
C TYR A 606 10.61 15.25 -5.59
N GLU A 607 10.55 13.94 -5.53
CA GLU A 607 11.18 13.10 -6.53
C GLU A 607 10.49 13.19 -7.89
N ALA A 608 11.31 13.03 -8.96
CA ALA A 608 10.90 13.30 -10.32
C ALA A 608 9.82 12.31 -10.84
N MET A 609 9.94 11.02 -10.54
CA MET A 609 9.03 9.99 -11.08
C MET A 609 7.58 10.26 -10.69
N TYR A 610 7.34 10.55 -9.41
CA TYR A 610 6.03 10.94 -8.89
C TYR A 610 5.69 12.39 -9.26
N GLY A 611 6.62 13.33 -8.95
CA GLY A 611 6.38 14.76 -9.11
C GLY A 611 6.08 15.15 -10.55
N GLU A 612 6.87 14.67 -11.51
CA GLU A 612 6.69 15.00 -12.93
C GLU A 612 5.48 14.31 -13.56
N ARG A 613 5.04 13.15 -13.05
CA ARG A 613 3.79 12.49 -13.50
C ARG A 613 2.59 13.40 -13.34
N TYR A 614 2.47 14.03 -12.18
CA TYR A 614 1.29 14.84 -11.86
C TYR A 614 1.47 16.34 -12.14
N MET A 615 2.70 16.81 -12.25
CA MET A 615 3.00 18.25 -12.34
C MET A 615 3.77 18.66 -13.59
N ASP A 616 4.20 17.72 -14.44
CA ASP A 616 5.26 17.91 -15.45
C ASP A 616 6.56 18.44 -14.80
N THR A 617 7.55 18.84 -15.57
CA THR A 617 8.75 19.46 -15.00
C THR A 617 8.47 20.89 -14.51
N PRO A 618 9.27 21.44 -13.57
CA PRO A 618 9.15 22.83 -13.14
C PRO A 618 9.32 23.86 -14.28
N GLU A 619 10.00 23.49 -15.37
CA GLU A 619 10.17 24.33 -16.55
C GLU A 619 8.91 24.34 -17.42
N GLU A 620 8.25 23.20 -17.58
CA GLU A 620 7.04 23.04 -18.39
C GLU A 620 5.77 23.54 -17.70
N ASN A 621 5.76 23.56 -16.35
CA ASN A 621 4.62 23.97 -15.53
C ASN A 621 5.00 24.94 -14.40
N PRO A 622 5.67 26.06 -14.67
CA PRO A 622 6.13 26.96 -13.61
C PRO A 622 4.98 27.55 -12.78
N GLU A 623 3.83 27.79 -13.38
CA GLU A 623 2.64 28.35 -12.69
C GLU A 623 2.05 27.33 -11.72
N GLY A 624 1.93 26.05 -12.11
CA GLY A 624 1.45 24.99 -11.24
C GLY A 624 2.34 24.79 -10.02
N TYR A 625 3.66 24.80 -10.21
CA TYR A 625 4.61 24.71 -9.08
C TYR A 625 4.51 25.91 -8.15
N GLN A 626 4.32 27.12 -8.68
CA GLN A 626 4.13 28.32 -7.86
C GLN A 626 2.77 28.32 -7.13
N ASP A 627 1.70 27.83 -7.75
CA ASP A 627 0.38 27.77 -7.10
C ASP A 627 0.35 26.72 -5.98
N ASN A 628 1.14 25.63 -6.11
CA ASN A 628 1.24 24.57 -5.11
C ASN A 628 2.38 24.79 -4.10
N LEU A 629 3.09 25.91 -4.15
CA LEU A 629 4.14 26.27 -3.19
C LEU A 629 3.51 26.76 -1.88
N VAL A 630 3.58 25.93 -0.84
CA VAL A 630 2.93 26.18 0.46
C VAL A 630 3.46 27.43 1.14
N THR A 631 4.77 27.71 1.05
CA THR A 631 5.41 28.88 1.67
C THR A 631 4.82 30.21 1.19
N ARG A 632 4.32 30.26 -0.05
CA ARG A 632 3.69 31.45 -0.64
C ARG A 632 2.50 31.97 0.16
N TYR A 633 1.81 31.07 0.86
CA TYR A 633 0.53 31.36 1.51
C TYR A 633 0.64 31.46 3.03
N ILE A 634 1.79 31.22 3.64
CA ILE A 634 1.98 31.19 5.11
C ILE A 634 1.62 32.53 5.76
N LYS A 635 1.77 33.64 5.05
CA LYS A 635 1.35 34.99 5.51
C LYS A 635 -0.11 35.04 5.95
N ASN A 636 -0.97 34.16 5.41
CA ASN A 636 -2.40 34.11 5.73
C ASN A 636 -2.68 33.24 6.95
N LEU A 637 -1.67 32.63 7.61
CA LEU A 637 -1.87 31.77 8.78
C LEU A 637 -2.72 32.49 9.84
N GLN A 638 -3.84 31.85 10.17
CA GLN A 638 -4.71 32.15 11.31
C GLN A 638 -4.92 30.87 12.12
N GLY A 639 -4.81 30.93 13.44
CA GLY A 639 -4.85 29.77 14.32
C GLY A 639 -3.49 29.11 14.54
N ASN A 640 -3.49 27.85 14.95
CA ASN A 640 -2.29 27.14 15.38
C ASN A 640 -1.96 25.99 14.42
N ILE A 641 -0.70 25.87 14.02
CA ILE A 641 -0.23 24.75 13.20
C ILE A 641 0.98 24.07 13.84
N LEU A 642 0.98 22.73 13.83
CA LEU A 642 2.11 21.89 14.24
C LEU A 642 2.62 21.14 13.02
N TYR A 643 3.90 21.30 12.71
CA TYR A 643 4.63 20.46 11.76
C TYR A 643 5.38 19.35 12.49
N ILE A 644 5.24 18.13 12.01
CA ILE A 644 5.94 16.94 12.54
C ILE A 644 6.74 16.33 11.39
N HIS A 645 8.01 15.97 11.62
CA HIS A 645 8.86 15.43 10.55
C HIS A 645 9.89 14.43 11.06
N GLY A 646 10.19 13.39 10.28
CA GLY A 646 11.35 12.52 10.50
C GLY A 646 12.63 13.21 10.02
N TYR A 647 13.66 13.29 10.86
CA TYR A 647 14.88 14.04 10.49
C TYR A 647 15.74 13.34 9.42
N ILE A 648 15.58 12.03 9.29
CA ILE A 648 16.25 11.22 8.26
C ILE A 648 15.28 10.71 7.19
N ASP A 649 14.19 11.45 6.94
CA ASP A 649 13.17 11.13 5.93
C ASP A 649 13.76 11.12 4.51
N PRO A 650 13.80 9.96 3.81
CA PRO A 650 14.34 9.85 2.45
C PRO A 650 13.28 10.04 1.36
N ILE A 651 12.02 10.29 1.74
CA ILE A 651 10.86 10.45 0.84
C ILE A 651 10.48 11.93 0.75
N VAL A 652 10.01 12.51 1.85
CA VAL A 652 9.78 13.94 1.97
C VAL A 652 10.96 14.54 2.73
N LEU A 653 11.92 15.06 2.00
CA LEU A 653 13.20 15.48 2.55
C LEU A 653 13.06 16.51 3.67
N PRO A 654 13.91 16.49 4.72
CA PRO A 654 13.90 17.50 5.80
C PRO A 654 13.96 18.96 5.32
N GLN A 655 14.42 19.18 4.11
CA GLN A 655 14.43 20.49 3.44
C GLN A 655 13.04 21.15 3.39
N HIS A 656 11.97 20.35 3.25
CA HIS A 656 10.59 20.86 3.29
C HIS A 656 10.27 21.52 4.62
N MET A 657 10.65 20.89 5.73
CA MET A 657 10.46 21.43 7.07
C MET A 657 11.27 22.71 7.32
N LEU A 658 12.50 22.75 6.82
CA LEU A 658 13.36 23.94 6.93
C LEU A 658 12.80 25.09 6.08
N ALA A 659 12.29 24.81 4.88
CA ALA A 659 11.71 25.83 3.99
C ALA A 659 10.48 26.50 4.61
N ILE A 660 9.55 25.73 5.19
CA ILE A 660 8.36 26.34 5.82
C ILE A 660 8.72 27.08 7.10
N SER A 661 9.74 26.62 7.85
CA SER A 661 10.23 27.32 9.04
C SER A 661 10.84 28.68 8.69
N GLN A 662 11.66 28.73 7.63
CA GLN A 662 12.22 30.00 7.16
C GLN A 662 11.13 30.96 6.67
N ALA A 663 10.17 30.46 5.89
CA ALA A 663 9.05 31.30 5.41
C ALA A 663 8.20 31.85 6.57
N ALA A 664 8.03 31.08 7.65
CA ALA A 664 7.35 31.59 8.85
C ALA A 664 8.11 32.74 9.50
N ILE A 665 9.43 32.65 9.61
CA ILE A 665 10.30 33.73 10.14
C ILE A 665 10.17 34.95 9.26
N ASP A 666 10.28 34.81 7.94
CA ASP A 666 10.25 35.91 6.97
C ASP A 666 8.90 36.68 7.01
N GLU A 667 7.81 35.99 7.24
CA GLU A 667 6.46 36.54 7.34
C GLU A 667 6.02 36.88 8.79
N GLY A 668 6.92 36.75 9.77
CA GLY A 668 6.64 37.01 11.18
C GLY A 668 5.54 36.14 11.79
N LYS A 669 5.38 34.93 11.26
CA LYS A 669 4.38 33.95 11.73
C LYS A 669 5.00 32.98 12.72
N VAL A 670 4.20 32.53 13.67
CA VAL A 670 4.61 31.51 14.65
C VAL A 670 4.01 30.17 14.23
N ILE A 671 4.87 29.19 14.04
CA ILE A 671 4.50 27.79 13.83
C ILE A 671 5.10 26.95 14.96
N HIS A 672 4.47 25.80 15.25
CA HIS A 672 5.04 24.80 16.12
C HIS A 672 5.68 23.70 15.27
N SER A 673 6.76 23.09 15.79
CA SER A 673 7.42 21.99 15.10
C SER A 673 7.92 20.93 16.07
N PHE A 674 7.93 19.68 15.61
CA PHE A 674 8.53 18.56 16.30
C PHE A 674 9.29 17.67 15.31
N LEU A 675 10.57 17.42 15.56
CA LEU A 675 11.41 16.55 14.75
C LEU A 675 11.67 15.24 15.48
N TYR A 676 11.52 14.12 14.76
CA TYR A 676 11.94 12.79 15.22
C TYR A 676 13.34 12.48 14.67
N PRO A 677 14.39 12.54 15.49
CA PRO A 677 15.78 12.55 15.00
C PRO A 677 16.20 11.28 14.27
N ASN A 678 15.65 10.12 14.67
CA ASN A 678 16.01 8.81 14.13
C ASN A 678 14.88 8.14 13.36
N GLN A 679 13.86 8.90 12.96
CA GLN A 679 12.75 8.39 12.18
C GLN A 679 12.80 8.88 10.75
N GLU A 680 12.37 8.01 9.85
CA GLU A 680 12.18 8.25 8.43
C GLU A 680 10.81 8.91 8.16
N HIS A 681 10.25 8.70 6.95
CA HIS A 681 8.97 9.28 6.57
C HIS A 681 7.82 8.89 7.51
N ASN A 682 7.80 7.64 7.96
CA ASN A 682 6.82 7.15 8.92
C ASN A 682 7.49 6.94 10.29
N VAL A 683 6.91 7.54 11.33
CA VAL A 683 7.34 7.31 12.72
C VAL A 683 6.87 5.93 13.17
N ARG A 684 7.79 5.03 13.49
CA ARG A 684 7.52 3.62 13.79
C ARG A 684 7.99 3.23 15.20
N GLY A 685 7.63 2.02 15.62
CA GLY A 685 8.05 1.47 16.90
C GLY A 685 7.45 2.21 18.09
N ALA A 686 8.19 2.30 19.19
CA ALA A 686 7.73 2.94 20.42
C ALA A 686 7.44 4.44 20.26
N GLU A 687 8.13 5.12 19.34
CA GLU A 687 7.95 6.55 19.07
C GLU A 687 6.62 6.87 18.40
N SER A 688 5.96 5.90 17.77
CA SER A 688 4.64 6.08 17.20
C SER A 688 3.54 6.31 18.26
N ILE A 689 3.72 5.78 19.50
CA ILE A 689 2.85 6.11 20.64
C ILE A 689 3.04 7.57 21.03
N HIS A 690 4.29 8.02 21.09
CA HIS A 690 4.64 9.41 21.37
C HIS A 690 4.10 10.35 20.28
N LEU A 691 4.13 9.93 19.00
CA LEU A 691 3.54 10.67 17.89
C LEU A 691 2.05 10.90 18.11
N THR A 692 1.30 9.84 18.40
CA THR A 692 -0.15 9.95 18.65
C THR A 692 -0.41 10.88 19.85
N LYS A 693 0.40 10.77 20.89
CA LYS A 693 0.29 11.65 22.07
C LYS A 693 0.50 13.12 21.70
N ILE A 694 1.53 13.46 20.94
CA ILE A 694 1.80 14.85 20.50
C ILE A 694 0.63 15.39 19.67
N ILE A 695 0.09 14.60 18.75
CA ILE A 695 -1.05 14.98 17.93
C ILE A 695 -2.25 15.31 18.81
N VAL A 696 -2.61 14.42 19.73
CA VAL A 696 -3.75 14.57 20.63
C VAL A 696 -3.56 15.75 21.59
N ASP A 697 -2.41 15.85 22.24
CA ASP A 697 -2.12 16.93 23.17
C ASP A 697 -2.20 18.32 22.47
N PHE A 698 -1.63 18.43 21.27
CA PHE A 698 -1.68 19.67 20.50
C PHE A 698 -3.10 20.01 20.08
N LEU A 699 -3.87 19.03 19.60
CA LEU A 699 -5.27 19.18 19.25
C LEU A 699 -6.09 19.70 20.44
N LEU A 700 -6.04 19.03 21.57
CA LEU A 700 -6.82 19.36 22.76
C LEU A 700 -6.42 20.68 23.40
N LYS A 701 -5.13 21.06 23.29
CA LYS A 701 -4.63 22.33 23.80
C LYS A 701 -5.15 23.54 23.00
N ASN A 702 -5.22 23.40 21.66
CA ASN A 702 -5.39 24.53 20.76
C ASN A 702 -6.81 24.63 20.15
N ASN A 703 -7.55 23.51 20.01
CA ASN A 703 -8.90 23.50 19.45
C ASN A 703 -9.98 23.70 20.54
N LYS A 704 -9.85 24.78 21.31
CA LYS A 704 -10.79 25.14 22.40
C LYS A 704 -11.88 26.07 21.91
N ALA A 705 -13.04 26.01 22.58
CA ALA A 705 -14.05 27.06 22.39
C ALA A 705 -13.45 28.42 22.74
N ALA A 706 -13.83 29.46 21.98
CA ALA A 706 -13.48 30.82 22.38
C ALA A 706 -14.05 31.06 23.80
N THR A 707 -13.16 31.38 24.74
CA THR A 707 -13.60 31.89 26.05
C THR A 707 -14.15 33.28 25.80
N ASN A 708 -15.44 33.49 26.09
CA ASN A 708 -15.98 34.86 26.19
C ASN A 708 -15.31 35.49 27.44
N ASP A 709 -14.14 36.08 27.25
CA ASP A 709 -13.55 37.02 28.22
C ASP A 709 -14.12 38.41 27.98
#